data_3963b0ec3b90c8aab19ee7f44373eb7d
#
_entry.id   3963b0ec3b90c8aab19ee7f44373eb7d
#
_cell.length_a   1.000
_cell.length_b   1.000
_cell.length_c   1.000
_cell.angle_alpha   90.00
_cell.angle_beta   90.00
_cell.angle_gamma   90.00
#
_symmetry.space_group_name_H-M   'P 1'
#
loop_
_entity.id
_entity.type
_entity.pdbx_description
1 polymer ?
#
loop_
_entity_poly.entity_id
_entity_poly.type
_entity_poly.pdbx_seq_one_letter_code
_entity_poly.pdbx_strand_id
1 'polypeptide(L)'
;MMQSEHTAPCPTTSLSLPDLLWDTRPEISESELAALDTLVDHFQQGGKNWSPDIQKRLSRLLLPLRDTLTKMHAAKAPYNSSIHDIVLEMQRIRKTYWAWIQEEWLEVICNSEEEFRRRFGASGNCRQYVMALAWLLCGFERLEHCGIFYQYRLCLKVFGRQSTDFAVSQLDNMMQVLGYVPRDGRNNGIRNAMCMAMLLQRDAQLDHITVTTLQQIAATCPDYLREASATLSRILAASGTIEEGFDHRITQRRRPPREYNATADVPTEWLVWCKRWRATSVLRPSSILSGWYVLLKCGRWLAECYPTCLSPSDWTRDTAIAWVTAACRMKVGEWANPGGMYRDRRGKMMMPAARARMLGHIRTFFHDLQEWGWIPVRFSPERVFRAPRSLTSLVGPEPRIVADDMWCKLLHAGQNLQESDLPNCVAYPYFYPLEMVRALSVLWLFGGLRRDEILRMQCGCIRWQQPEENNVSRICLIDVPVSKTYAAFTKPVDPIIGEYIEQWELVRNTQPLQEDSKTGESVHFLFMHRGKRVHSSYINNSLIPLLCRKAGIPEQDARGKITSHRARATIASQLYNAREPLDIFELQKWLGHSSPESTRHYVEITPTRLAGSLDKAGYFKRNRRMVSVLIDQDAIAEGLVESGKPCRYYDLGHGFCTYDFFEQCPHRMACAKCSFYMPKSSSEAQYLGGRQNLLKLMQEIPLTDDEQAAVENDIQAVDKLLNKLTGVATPGNKRK
;
A
#
# COMPACT_ATOMS: atom_id res chain seq x y z
N MET A 1 13.31 -28.06 -21.12
CA MET A 1 14.00 -27.93 -22.43
C MET A 1 13.04 -27.13 -23.31
N MET A 2 13.12 -25.81 -23.31
CA MET A 2 12.45 -24.94 -24.28
C MET A 2 13.53 -24.44 -25.24
N GLN A 3 13.27 -24.68 -26.51
CA GLN A 3 14.14 -24.31 -27.62
C GLN A 3 14.30 -22.79 -27.67
N SER A 4 15.54 -22.32 -27.72
CA SER A 4 15.91 -20.93 -27.98
C SER A 4 15.46 -20.56 -29.39
N GLU A 5 14.37 -19.77 -29.47
CA GLU A 5 14.07 -19.06 -30.70
C GLU A 5 15.20 -18.05 -30.99
N HIS A 6 15.79 -18.15 -32.14
CA HIS A 6 16.78 -17.22 -32.66
C HIS A 6 16.20 -15.80 -32.71
N THR A 7 16.58 -14.98 -31.76
CA THR A 7 16.35 -13.52 -31.85
C THR A 7 17.22 -12.99 -33.01
N ALA A 8 16.55 -12.34 -33.94
CA ALA A 8 17.24 -11.63 -35.03
C ALA A 8 18.20 -10.57 -34.42
N PRO A 9 19.37 -10.34 -35.03
CA PRO A 9 20.35 -9.39 -34.49
C PRO A 9 19.71 -7.99 -34.40
N CYS A 10 19.89 -7.34 -33.25
CA CYS A 10 19.43 -5.99 -32.99
C CYS A 10 20.04 -5.02 -34.01
N PRO A 11 19.23 -4.17 -34.69
CA PRO A 11 19.77 -3.18 -35.62
C PRO A 11 20.63 -2.15 -34.87
N THR A 12 21.64 -1.64 -35.56
CA THR A 12 22.66 -0.67 -35.08
C THR A 12 22.12 0.44 -34.16
N THR A 13 22.83 0.69 -33.10
CA THR A 13 22.46 1.42 -31.88
C THR A 13 22.23 2.94 -32.03
N SER A 14 22.59 3.56 -33.14
CA SER A 14 22.29 4.98 -33.44
C SER A 14 22.09 5.18 -34.93
N LEU A 15 21.48 6.30 -35.30
CA LEU A 15 21.42 6.72 -36.70
C LEU A 15 22.86 6.79 -37.23
N SER A 16 23.24 5.86 -38.13
CA SER A 16 24.56 5.89 -38.73
C SER A 16 24.68 7.18 -39.57
N LEU A 17 25.31 8.18 -38.99
CA LEU A 17 25.77 9.33 -39.77
C LEU A 17 26.85 8.81 -40.75
N PRO A 18 26.91 9.28 -41.98
CA PRO A 18 27.93 8.87 -42.88
C PRO A 18 29.32 9.16 -42.29
N ASP A 19 30.29 8.33 -42.58
CA ASP A 19 31.71 8.59 -42.30
C ASP A 19 32.25 9.78 -43.11
N LEU A 20 31.44 10.81 -43.26
CA LEU A 20 31.79 12.08 -43.88
C LEU A 20 32.68 12.81 -42.89
N LEU A 21 33.91 13.03 -43.28
CA LEU A 21 34.87 13.88 -42.58
C LEU A 21 34.39 15.30 -42.66
N TRP A 22 33.40 15.67 -41.83
CA TRP A 22 33.03 17.06 -41.67
C TRP A 22 34.15 17.85 -41.02
N ASP A 23 34.32 19.09 -41.46
CA ASP A 23 35.24 20.00 -40.78
C ASP A 23 34.62 20.51 -39.48
N THR A 24 35.01 19.89 -38.38
CA THR A 24 34.50 20.16 -37.04
C THR A 24 35.31 21.16 -36.24
N ARG A 25 36.22 21.95 -36.91
CA ARG A 25 37.02 22.96 -36.23
C ARG A 25 36.13 23.85 -35.34
N PRO A 26 36.51 24.09 -34.07
CA PRO A 26 35.73 24.88 -33.14
C PRO A 26 35.76 26.39 -33.46
N GLU A 27 36.83 26.87 -34.13
CA GLU A 27 36.99 28.26 -34.47
C GLU A 27 36.05 28.66 -35.59
N ILE A 28 35.53 29.88 -35.52
CA ILE A 28 34.78 30.53 -36.59
C ILE A 28 35.70 31.46 -37.34
N SER A 29 35.77 31.37 -38.66
CA SER A 29 36.58 32.27 -39.43
C SER A 29 35.92 33.64 -39.60
N GLU A 30 36.70 34.68 -39.88
CA GLU A 30 36.19 36.03 -40.15
C GLU A 30 35.17 36.04 -41.33
N SER A 31 35.46 35.25 -42.35
CA SER A 31 34.55 35.11 -43.53
C SER A 31 33.20 34.44 -43.12
N GLU A 32 33.23 33.44 -42.24
CA GLU A 32 32.02 32.79 -41.76
C GLU A 32 31.22 33.71 -40.83
N LEU A 33 31.93 34.46 -39.97
CA LEU A 33 31.31 35.41 -39.05
C LEU A 33 30.61 36.53 -39.82
N ALA A 34 31.27 37.10 -40.82
CA ALA A 34 30.66 38.14 -41.70
C ALA A 34 29.46 37.58 -42.49
N ALA A 35 29.53 36.33 -42.92
CA ALA A 35 28.41 35.66 -43.54
C ALA A 35 27.20 35.40 -42.61
N LEU A 36 27.49 35.06 -41.34
CA LEU A 36 26.48 34.91 -40.29
C LEU A 36 25.79 36.23 -39.96
N ASP A 37 26.58 37.31 -39.79
CA ASP A 37 26.05 38.64 -39.54
C ASP A 37 25.13 39.11 -40.69
N THR A 38 25.58 38.96 -41.95
CA THR A 38 24.77 39.26 -43.14
C THR A 38 23.47 38.44 -43.20
N LEU A 39 23.54 37.17 -42.83
CA LEU A 39 22.37 36.27 -42.86
C LEU A 39 21.36 36.62 -41.77
N VAL A 40 21.82 36.95 -40.57
CA VAL A 40 20.93 37.32 -39.44
C VAL A 40 20.28 38.67 -39.73
N ASP A 41 21.02 39.66 -40.25
CA ASP A 41 20.45 40.92 -40.68
C ASP A 41 19.37 40.75 -41.76
N HIS A 42 19.62 39.85 -42.71
CA HIS A 42 18.62 39.51 -43.74
C HIS A 42 17.35 38.89 -43.12
N PHE A 43 17.46 38.02 -42.12
CA PHE A 43 16.30 37.45 -41.43
C PHE A 43 15.54 38.52 -40.63
N GLN A 44 16.23 39.44 -39.96
CA GLN A 44 15.62 40.55 -39.21
C GLN A 44 14.82 41.49 -40.11
N GLN A 45 15.24 41.64 -41.39
CA GLN A 45 14.54 42.39 -42.41
C GLN A 45 13.39 41.63 -43.07
N GLY A 46 13.06 40.44 -42.58
CA GLY A 46 11.96 39.60 -43.07
C GLY A 46 12.30 38.74 -44.29
N GLY A 47 13.58 38.65 -44.67
CA GLY A 47 14.06 37.79 -45.76
C GLY A 47 13.95 36.30 -45.37
N LYS A 48 13.51 35.48 -46.32
CA LYS A 48 13.31 34.03 -46.11
C LYS A 48 14.27 33.15 -46.91
N ASN A 49 14.94 33.72 -47.89
CA ASN A 49 15.80 32.97 -48.81
C ASN A 49 17.27 33.22 -48.52
N TRP A 50 18.05 32.16 -48.55
CA TRP A 50 19.50 32.19 -48.33
C TRP A 50 20.22 32.47 -49.65
N SER A 51 21.04 33.52 -49.69
CA SER A 51 21.87 33.79 -50.84
C SER A 51 22.82 32.62 -51.13
N PRO A 52 23.04 32.22 -52.39
CA PRO A 52 23.99 31.15 -52.75
C PRO A 52 25.41 31.42 -52.24
N ASP A 53 25.85 32.67 -52.20
CA ASP A 53 27.16 33.04 -51.69
C ASP A 53 27.29 32.81 -50.16
N ILE A 54 26.28 33.21 -49.41
CA ILE A 54 26.22 32.95 -47.95
C ILE A 54 26.20 31.45 -47.68
N GLN A 55 25.42 30.66 -48.43
CA GLN A 55 25.38 29.21 -48.30
C GLN A 55 26.73 28.56 -48.59
N LYS A 56 27.47 29.07 -49.55
CA LYS A 56 28.83 28.59 -49.87
C LYS A 56 29.82 28.88 -48.77
N ARG A 57 29.82 30.13 -48.23
CA ARG A 57 30.70 30.51 -47.09
C ARG A 57 30.40 29.74 -45.82
N LEU A 58 29.12 29.43 -45.55
CA LEU A 58 28.69 28.69 -44.37
C LEU A 58 28.58 27.17 -44.62
N SER A 59 29.01 26.67 -45.80
CA SER A 59 28.80 25.26 -46.18
C SER A 59 29.34 24.28 -45.14
N ARG A 60 30.49 24.55 -44.55
CA ARG A 60 31.09 23.74 -43.49
C ARG A 60 30.18 23.59 -42.25
N LEU A 61 29.49 24.62 -41.85
CA LEU A 61 28.60 24.64 -40.68
C LEU A 61 27.20 24.15 -41.05
N LEU A 62 26.73 24.38 -42.28
CA LEU A 62 25.37 24.04 -42.71
C LEU A 62 25.22 22.59 -43.17
N LEU A 63 26.26 22.02 -43.79
CA LEU A 63 26.22 20.68 -44.37
C LEU A 63 25.92 19.59 -43.31
N PRO A 64 26.63 19.54 -42.17
CA PRO A 64 26.34 18.57 -41.12
C PRO A 64 24.93 18.65 -40.56
N LEU A 65 24.39 19.86 -40.38
CA LEU A 65 23.01 20.09 -39.94
C LEU A 65 22.01 19.56 -40.96
N ARG A 66 22.21 19.88 -42.25
CA ARG A 66 21.36 19.44 -43.35
C ARG A 66 21.35 17.95 -43.55
N ASP A 67 22.52 17.32 -43.55
CA ASP A 67 22.66 15.86 -43.70
C ASP A 67 21.98 15.13 -42.56
N THR A 68 22.22 15.58 -41.33
CA THR A 68 21.59 14.98 -40.14
C THR A 68 20.08 15.13 -40.13
N LEU A 69 19.56 16.32 -40.43
CA LEU A 69 18.11 16.56 -40.52
C LEU A 69 17.44 15.77 -41.67
N THR A 70 18.15 15.58 -42.76
CA THR A 70 17.69 14.78 -43.89
C THR A 70 17.57 13.32 -43.48
N LYS A 71 18.59 12.78 -42.81
CA LYS A 71 18.55 11.41 -42.27
C LYS A 71 17.47 11.19 -41.20
N MET A 72 17.17 12.22 -40.41
CA MET A 72 16.05 12.20 -39.48
C MET A 72 14.69 12.31 -40.17
N HIS A 73 14.64 12.42 -41.49
CA HIS A 73 13.43 12.67 -42.27
C HIS A 73 12.63 13.88 -41.78
N ALA A 74 13.34 14.96 -41.44
CA ALA A 74 12.70 16.17 -40.92
C ALA A 74 11.79 16.81 -41.99
N ALA A 75 10.56 17.13 -41.61
CA ALA A 75 9.66 17.86 -42.49
C ALA A 75 10.21 19.26 -42.76
N LYS A 76 9.83 19.85 -43.91
CA LYS A 76 10.39 21.11 -44.44
C LYS A 76 10.38 22.26 -43.44
N ALA A 77 9.31 22.42 -42.65
CA ALA A 77 9.21 23.51 -41.68
C ALA A 77 10.22 23.33 -40.51
N PRO A 78 10.21 22.24 -39.73
CA PRO A 78 11.23 22.04 -38.64
C PRO A 78 12.64 21.93 -39.19
N TYR A 79 12.85 21.41 -40.41
CA TYR A 79 14.18 21.37 -41.03
C TYR A 79 14.76 22.78 -41.16
N ASN A 80 14.01 23.71 -41.76
CA ASN A 80 14.48 25.08 -42.00
C ASN A 80 14.59 25.86 -40.66
N SER A 81 13.61 25.72 -39.76
CA SER A 81 13.60 26.44 -38.50
C SER A 81 14.73 26.00 -37.59
N SER A 82 15.04 24.69 -37.50
CA SER A 82 16.13 24.22 -36.62
C SER A 82 17.50 24.71 -37.12
N ILE A 83 17.74 24.79 -38.41
CA ILE A 83 18.97 25.39 -38.95
C ILE A 83 19.02 26.89 -38.65
N HIS A 84 17.90 27.58 -38.85
CA HIS A 84 17.78 29.01 -38.58
C HIS A 84 18.07 29.30 -37.09
N ASP A 85 17.51 28.55 -36.17
CA ASP A 85 17.68 28.74 -34.72
C ASP A 85 19.15 28.55 -34.30
N ILE A 86 19.83 27.50 -34.84
CA ILE A 86 21.25 27.28 -34.60
C ILE A 86 22.12 28.38 -35.17
N VAL A 87 21.79 28.88 -36.39
CA VAL A 87 22.53 29.99 -37.02
C VAL A 87 22.42 31.27 -36.20
N LEU A 88 21.21 31.60 -35.72
CA LEU A 88 21.02 32.77 -34.82
C LEU A 88 21.88 32.67 -33.57
N GLU A 89 21.94 31.49 -32.96
CA GLU A 89 22.73 31.28 -31.74
C GLU A 89 24.25 31.30 -32.02
N MET A 90 24.72 30.75 -33.13
CA MET A 90 26.13 30.90 -33.53
C MET A 90 26.53 32.36 -33.66
N GLN A 91 25.70 33.19 -34.28
CA GLN A 91 25.93 34.59 -34.42
C GLN A 91 25.92 35.29 -33.05
N ARG A 92 24.99 35.00 -32.18
CA ARG A 92 24.85 35.58 -30.85
C ARG A 92 26.06 35.21 -29.95
N ILE A 93 26.44 33.91 -29.95
CA ILE A 93 27.53 33.40 -29.09
C ILE A 93 28.91 33.66 -29.68
N ARG A 94 29.00 33.97 -30.98
CA ARG A 94 30.24 34.13 -31.72
C ARG A 94 31.14 32.93 -31.72
N LYS A 95 30.56 31.74 -31.69
CA LYS A 95 31.22 30.41 -31.71
C LYS A 95 30.48 29.51 -32.66
N THR A 96 31.18 28.54 -33.24
CA THR A 96 30.55 27.43 -33.92
C THR A 96 29.82 26.53 -32.95
N TYR A 97 28.75 25.84 -33.35
CA TYR A 97 28.06 24.88 -32.47
C TYR A 97 28.95 23.68 -32.08
N TRP A 98 30.06 23.44 -32.78
CA TRP A 98 31.10 22.48 -32.40
C TRP A 98 31.85 22.86 -31.12
N ALA A 99 31.94 24.17 -30.85
CA ALA A 99 32.64 24.72 -29.68
C ALA A 99 31.70 24.99 -28.49
N TRP A 100 30.40 24.74 -28.61
CA TRP A 100 29.47 24.98 -27.53
C TRP A 100 29.61 23.95 -26.43
N ILE A 101 29.78 24.44 -25.19
CA ILE A 101 29.78 23.59 -23.99
C ILE A 101 28.35 23.17 -23.60
N GLN A 102 28.23 22.24 -22.66
CA GLN A 102 26.95 21.67 -22.24
C GLN A 102 25.97 22.75 -21.71
N GLU A 103 26.48 23.78 -21.04
CA GLU A 103 25.71 24.92 -20.52
C GLU A 103 25.18 25.81 -21.65
N GLU A 104 25.97 26.10 -22.66
CA GLU A 104 25.54 26.86 -23.84
C GLU A 104 24.45 26.12 -24.61
N TRP A 105 24.59 24.80 -24.75
CA TRP A 105 23.52 23.97 -25.32
C TRP A 105 22.24 23.98 -24.49
N LEU A 106 22.32 23.97 -23.15
CA LEU A 106 21.14 24.08 -22.29
C LEU A 106 20.41 25.41 -22.47
N GLU A 107 21.15 26.51 -22.64
CA GLU A 107 20.57 27.82 -22.95
C GLU A 107 19.84 27.83 -24.30
N VAL A 108 20.45 27.22 -25.31
CA VAL A 108 19.85 27.12 -26.67
C VAL A 108 18.61 26.25 -26.67
N ILE A 109 18.66 25.10 -25.99
CA ILE A 109 17.55 24.14 -25.90
C ILE A 109 16.41 24.69 -25.04
N CYS A 110 16.67 25.58 -24.10
CA CYS A 110 15.74 26.13 -23.10
C CYS A 110 15.13 25.03 -22.16
N ASN A 111 14.53 25.45 -21.05
CA ASN A 111 13.92 24.54 -20.08
C ASN A 111 12.51 24.05 -20.47
N SER A 112 11.87 24.72 -21.42
CA SER A 112 10.53 24.37 -21.86
C SER A 112 10.29 24.68 -23.34
N GLU A 113 9.32 24.01 -23.92
CA GLU A 113 8.86 24.29 -25.29
C GLU A 113 8.31 25.72 -25.44
N GLU A 114 7.68 26.24 -24.38
CA GLU A 114 7.13 27.60 -24.38
C GLU A 114 8.24 28.65 -24.38
N GLU A 115 9.29 28.44 -23.59
CA GLU A 115 10.47 29.32 -23.54
C GLU A 115 11.21 29.31 -24.89
N PHE A 116 11.37 28.13 -25.49
CA PHE A 116 11.97 27.96 -26.81
C PHE A 116 11.18 28.70 -27.90
N ARG A 117 9.84 28.59 -27.90
CA ARG A 117 8.98 29.32 -28.82
C ARG A 117 9.06 30.84 -28.63
N ARG A 118 9.14 31.31 -27.38
CA ARG A 118 9.28 32.72 -27.08
C ARG A 118 10.60 33.28 -27.65
N ARG A 119 11.69 32.49 -27.53
CA ARG A 119 13.02 32.89 -27.99
C ARG A 119 13.15 32.90 -29.50
N PHE A 120 12.71 31.86 -30.16
CA PHE A 120 12.94 31.65 -31.59
C PHE A 120 11.72 31.91 -32.50
N GLY A 121 10.57 32.19 -31.95
CA GLY A 121 9.33 32.35 -32.73
C GLY A 121 8.89 31.05 -33.45
N ALA A 122 9.48 29.93 -33.10
CA ALA A 122 9.35 28.68 -33.86
C ALA A 122 7.97 28.03 -33.70
N SER A 123 7.42 27.54 -34.80
CA SER A 123 6.24 26.70 -34.81
C SER A 123 6.62 25.22 -34.68
N GLY A 124 6.11 24.56 -33.65
CA GLY A 124 5.99 23.09 -33.47
C GLY A 124 7.25 22.23 -33.67
N ASN A 125 7.65 21.52 -32.63
CA ASN A 125 8.67 20.44 -32.61
C ASN A 125 10.12 20.82 -32.97
N CYS A 126 10.46 22.07 -33.26
CA CYS A 126 11.83 22.47 -33.62
C CYS A 126 12.81 22.22 -32.49
N ARG A 127 12.43 22.49 -31.24
CA ARG A 127 13.23 22.23 -30.05
C ARG A 127 13.78 20.80 -30.02
N GLN A 128 12.94 19.80 -30.38
CA GLN A 128 13.37 18.40 -30.39
C GLN A 128 14.36 18.08 -31.51
N TYR A 129 14.31 18.79 -32.65
CA TYR A 129 15.34 18.64 -33.67
C TYR A 129 16.64 19.29 -33.26
N VAL A 130 16.61 20.45 -32.60
CA VAL A 130 17.80 21.10 -32.03
C VAL A 130 18.43 20.17 -30.97
N MET A 131 17.62 19.58 -30.08
CA MET A 131 18.10 18.59 -29.12
C MET A 131 18.74 17.38 -29.80
N ALA A 132 18.15 16.87 -30.87
CA ALA A 132 18.67 15.73 -31.61
C ALA A 132 20.01 16.08 -32.31
N LEU A 133 20.14 17.28 -32.89
CA LEU A 133 21.36 17.76 -33.49
C LEU A 133 22.48 17.92 -32.44
N ALA A 134 22.19 18.53 -31.29
CA ALA A 134 23.11 18.64 -30.18
C ALA A 134 23.61 17.26 -29.70
N TRP A 135 22.69 16.30 -29.56
CA TRP A 135 22.99 14.96 -29.12
C TRP A 135 23.82 14.17 -30.16
N LEU A 136 23.43 14.20 -31.45
CA LEU A 136 24.09 13.46 -32.51
C LEU A 136 25.45 14.05 -32.91
N LEU A 137 25.53 15.37 -33.06
CA LEU A 137 26.70 16.02 -33.64
C LEU A 137 27.70 16.49 -32.57
N CYS A 138 27.23 16.98 -31.43
CA CYS A 138 28.07 17.66 -30.44
C CYS A 138 28.21 16.92 -29.12
N GLY A 139 27.76 15.69 -29.03
CA GLY A 139 27.90 14.90 -27.80
C GLY A 139 27.16 15.46 -26.59
N PHE A 140 26.06 16.17 -26.81
CA PHE A 140 25.28 16.73 -25.71
C PHE A 140 24.70 15.60 -24.82
N GLU A 141 24.95 15.64 -23.51
CA GLU A 141 24.61 14.56 -22.57
C GLU A 141 23.64 14.99 -21.46
N ARG A 142 23.46 16.29 -21.22
CA ARG A 142 22.69 16.81 -20.06
C ARG A 142 21.20 16.94 -20.31
N LEU A 143 20.60 15.94 -20.97
CA LEU A 143 19.17 15.90 -21.29
C LEU A 143 18.25 15.95 -20.05
N GLU A 144 18.71 15.44 -18.91
CA GLU A 144 17.98 15.48 -17.62
C GLU A 144 17.74 16.92 -17.11
N HIS A 145 18.51 17.86 -17.58
CA HIS A 145 18.38 19.30 -17.23
C HIS A 145 17.52 20.09 -18.22
N CYS A 146 17.07 19.48 -19.33
CA CYS A 146 16.28 20.14 -20.37
C CYS A 146 14.79 20.34 -20.00
N GLY A 147 14.37 20.08 -18.75
CA GLY A 147 12.99 20.17 -18.33
C GLY A 147 12.08 19.11 -19.00
N ILE A 148 10.84 19.47 -19.30
CA ILE A 148 9.87 18.53 -19.91
C ILE A 148 10.02 18.54 -21.43
N PHE A 149 10.17 17.35 -22.01
CA PHE A 149 10.16 17.12 -23.47
C PHE A 149 9.63 15.72 -23.80
N TYR A 150 9.43 15.41 -25.08
CA TYR A 150 8.90 14.12 -25.53
C TYR A 150 10.05 13.13 -25.82
N GLN A 151 10.46 12.35 -24.80
CA GLN A 151 11.58 11.40 -24.86
C GLN A 151 11.45 10.41 -26.04
N TYR A 152 10.29 9.78 -26.19
CA TYR A 152 10.05 8.84 -27.29
C TYR A 152 10.24 9.49 -28.68
N ARG A 153 9.78 10.72 -28.87
CA ARG A 153 9.99 11.44 -30.14
C ARG A 153 11.45 11.78 -30.40
N LEU A 154 12.22 12.03 -29.35
CA LEU A 154 13.66 12.24 -29.47
C LEU A 154 14.37 10.93 -29.84
N CYS A 155 14.03 9.82 -29.20
CA CYS A 155 14.56 8.49 -29.55
C CYS A 155 14.31 8.13 -31.03
N LEU A 156 13.09 8.40 -31.54
CA LEU A 156 12.78 8.18 -32.97
C LEU A 156 13.72 8.96 -33.92
N LYS A 157 14.22 10.13 -33.50
CA LYS A 157 15.14 10.95 -34.28
C LYS A 157 16.58 10.47 -34.23
N VAL A 158 17.03 10.06 -33.03
CA VAL A 158 18.45 9.73 -32.80
C VAL A 158 18.79 8.24 -33.01
N PHE A 159 17.85 7.34 -32.72
CA PHE A 159 18.03 5.89 -32.91
C PHE A 159 17.27 5.32 -34.13
N GLY A 160 16.35 6.11 -34.69
CA GLY A 160 15.46 5.67 -35.74
C GLY A 160 14.24 4.90 -35.22
N ARG A 161 13.25 4.73 -36.11
CA ARG A 161 11.97 4.10 -35.77
C ARG A 161 12.15 2.61 -35.39
N GLN A 162 12.91 1.87 -36.18
CA GLN A 162 13.03 0.41 -36.01
C GLN A 162 13.61 0.04 -34.63
N SER A 163 14.72 0.64 -34.24
CA SER A 163 15.37 0.38 -32.94
C SER A 163 14.48 0.85 -31.77
N THR A 164 13.87 2.01 -31.88
CA THR A 164 12.99 2.56 -30.83
C THR A 164 11.74 1.70 -30.63
N ASP A 165 11.06 1.32 -31.74
CA ASP A 165 9.84 0.50 -31.66
C ASP A 165 10.15 -0.92 -31.21
N PHE A 166 11.33 -1.48 -31.52
CA PHE A 166 11.79 -2.76 -31.00
C PHE A 166 11.96 -2.69 -29.48
N ALA A 167 12.67 -1.70 -28.95
CA ALA A 167 12.83 -1.52 -27.51
C ALA A 167 11.49 -1.33 -26.79
N VAL A 168 10.56 -0.57 -27.37
CA VAL A 168 9.20 -0.42 -26.83
C VAL A 168 8.46 -1.75 -26.80
N SER A 169 8.58 -2.57 -27.86
CA SER A 169 7.93 -3.88 -27.91
C SER A 169 8.52 -4.86 -26.88
N GLN A 170 9.84 -4.85 -26.67
CA GLN A 170 10.48 -5.63 -25.61
C GLN A 170 9.94 -5.20 -24.22
N LEU A 171 9.91 -3.90 -23.95
CA LEU A 171 9.35 -3.38 -22.69
C LEU A 171 7.88 -3.79 -22.51
N ASP A 172 7.06 -3.66 -23.56
CA ASP A 172 5.64 -4.02 -23.50
C ASP A 172 5.45 -5.51 -23.18
N ASN A 173 6.30 -6.39 -23.74
CA ASN A 173 6.28 -7.82 -23.41
C ASN A 173 6.68 -8.08 -21.95
N MET A 174 7.76 -7.46 -21.45
CA MET A 174 8.17 -7.56 -20.05
C MET A 174 7.06 -7.05 -19.10
N MET A 175 6.42 -5.95 -19.46
CA MET A 175 5.29 -5.37 -18.72
C MET A 175 4.09 -6.32 -18.68
N GLN A 176 3.75 -6.95 -19.80
CA GLN A 176 2.63 -7.88 -19.90
C GLN A 176 2.85 -9.12 -19.01
N VAL A 177 4.07 -9.67 -18.99
CA VAL A 177 4.44 -10.81 -18.12
C VAL A 177 4.17 -10.48 -16.64
N LEU A 178 4.40 -9.23 -16.21
CA LEU A 178 4.17 -8.77 -14.84
C LEU A 178 2.72 -8.34 -14.55
N GLY A 179 1.81 -8.39 -15.54
CA GLY A 179 0.41 -8.02 -15.39
C GLY A 179 0.09 -6.55 -15.65
N TYR A 180 0.97 -5.83 -16.37
CA TYR A 180 0.60 -4.51 -16.91
C TYR A 180 -0.22 -4.68 -18.18
N VAL A 181 -1.23 -3.81 -18.36
CA VAL A 181 -2.00 -3.78 -19.60
C VAL A 181 -1.20 -2.97 -20.63
N PRO A 182 -0.84 -3.57 -21.79
CA PRO A 182 -0.17 -2.85 -22.88
C PRO A 182 -1.04 -1.68 -23.36
N ARG A 183 -0.39 -0.58 -23.75
CA ARG A 183 -1.03 0.63 -24.33
C ARG A 183 -1.99 1.39 -23.40
N ASP A 184 -2.02 1.11 -22.11
CA ASP A 184 -2.68 2.00 -21.16
C ASP A 184 -1.90 3.34 -21.10
N GLY A 185 -2.59 4.46 -21.30
CA GLY A 185 -1.97 5.80 -21.25
C GLY A 185 -1.22 6.08 -19.94
N ARG A 186 -1.55 5.37 -18.87
CA ARG A 186 -0.84 5.40 -17.57
C ARG A 186 0.57 4.83 -17.64
N ASN A 187 0.86 3.99 -18.62
CA ASN A 187 2.18 3.37 -18.81
C ASN A 187 3.13 4.24 -19.63
N ASN A 188 2.66 5.37 -20.19
CA ASN A 188 3.50 6.28 -20.99
C ASN A 188 4.71 6.79 -20.18
N GLY A 189 4.57 7.00 -18.88
CA GLY A 189 5.68 7.37 -18.00
C GLY A 189 6.82 6.36 -18.01
N ILE A 190 6.51 5.06 -17.99
CA ILE A 190 7.50 3.97 -17.99
C ILE A 190 8.27 3.95 -19.31
N ARG A 191 7.56 4.07 -20.43
CA ARG A 191 8.18 4.17 -21.77
C ARG A 191 9.05 5.43 -21.90
N ASN A 192 8.61 6.55 -21.37
CA ASN A 192 9.41 7.77 -21.34
C ASN A 192 10.66 7.63 -20.47
N ALA A 193 10.58 6.95 -19.33
CA ALA A 193 11.74 6.66 -18.50
C ALA A 193 12.75 5.74 -19.21
N MET A 194 12.26 4.70 -19.93
CA MET A 194 13.09 3.86 -20.79
C MET A 194 13.79 4.69 -21.87
N CYS A 195 13.03 5.48 -22.61
CA CYS A 195 13.59 6.34 -23.65
C CYS A 195 14.63 7.31 -23.09
N MET A 196 14.38 7.86 -21.88
CA MET A 196 15.35 8.72 -21.21
C MET A 196 16.64 7.96 -20.84
N ALA A 197 16.51 6.73 -20.35
CA ALA A 197 17.67 5.88 -20.07
C ALA A 197 18.48 5.58 -21.32
N MET A 198 17.85 5.19 -22.41
CA MET A 198 18.49 4.96 -23.70
C MET A 198 19.25 6.21 -24.20
N LEU A 199 18.63 7.39 -24.06
CA LEU A 199 19.24 8.66 -24.46
C LEU A 199 20.45 9.00 -23.62
N LEU A 200 20.40 8.83 -22.30
CA LEU A 200 21.52 9.08 -21.38
C LEU A 200 22.69 8.11 -21.60
N GLN A 201 22.40 6.87 -21.91
CA GLN A 201 23.43 5.85 -22.20
C GLN A 201 23.89 5.88 -23.66
N ARG A 202 23.24 6.63 -24.52
CA ARG A 202 23.50 6.69 -25.96
C ARG A 202 23.36 5.32 -26.64
N ASP A 203 22.48 4.47 -26.12
CA ASP A 203 22.25 3.11 -26.57
C ASP A 203 20.77 2.77 -26.60
N ALA A 204 20.29 2.18 -27.70
CA ALA A 204 18.90 1.79 -27.90
C ALA A 204 18.54 0.41 -27.34
N GLN A 205 19.53 -0.33 -26.78
CA GLN A 205 19.32 -1.68 -26.25
C GLN A 205 18.84 -1.63 -24.80
N LEU A 206 17.72 -2.30 -24.53
CA LEU A 206 17.17 -2.39 -23.17
C LEU A 206 18.12 -3.11 -22.21
N ASP A 207 18.80 -4.14 -22.70
CA ASP A 207 19.68 -4.99 -21.90
C ASP A 207 20.92 -4.26 -21.38
N HIS A 208 21.22 -3.10 -21.94
CA HIS A 208 22.33 -2.25 -21.50
C HIS A 208 21.91 -1.19 -20.47
N ILE A 209 20.61 -1.08 -20.15
CA ILE A 209 20.15 -0.12 -19.14
C ILE A 209 20.66 -0.51 -17.75
N THR A 210 21.36 0.42 -17.10
CA THR A 210 21.96 0.20 -15.79
C THR A 210 21.11 0.81 -14.65
N VAL A 211 21.28 0.26 -13.44
CA VAL A 211 20.64 0.81 -12.23
C VAL A 211 21.09 2.23 -11.98
N THR A 212 22.37 2.54 -12.23
CA THR A 212 22.94 3.89 -12.04
C THR A 212 22.26 4.92 -12.91
N THR A 213 22.01 4.62 -14.19
CA THR A 213 21.27 5.51 -15.10
C THR A 213 19.85 5.77 -14.63
N LEU A 214 19.15 4.73 -14.18
CA LEU A 214 17.80 4.86 -13.66
C LEU A 214 17.74 5.66 -12.35
N GLN A 215 18.76 5.52 -11.48
CA GLN A 215 18.93 6.33 -10.28
C GLN A 215 19.22 7.78 -10.59
N GLN A 216 20.04 8.07 -11.62
CA GLN A 216 20.29 9.41 -12.12
C GLN A 216 18.98 10.07 -12.58
N ILE A 217 18.17 9.37 -13.38
CA ILE A 217 16.83 9.85 -13.79
C ILE A 217 15.97 10.14 -12.55
N ALA A 218 15.97 9.25 -11.56
CA ALA A 218 15.21 9.42 -10.34
C ALA A 218 15.68 10.62 -9.49
N ALA A 219 16.96 10.99 -9.55
CA ALA A 219 17.55 12.11 -8.82
C ALA A 219 17.32 13.47 -9.50
N THR A 220 17.48 13.55 -10.81
CA THR A 220 17.60 14.80 -11.56
C THR A 220 16.38 15.15 -12.40
N CYS A 221 15.64 14.16 -12.90
CA CYS A 221 14.52 14.39 -13.79
C CYS A 221 13.22 14.80 -13.07
N PRO A 222 12.25 15.39 -13.81
CA PRO A 222 10.93 15.73 -13.30
C PRO A 222 10.19 14.56 -12.63
N ASP A 223 9.24 14.85 -11.72
CA ASP A 223 8.55 13.88 -10.88
C ASP A 223 7.92 12.70 -11.62
N TYR A 224 7.36 12.93 -12.82
CA TYR A 224 6.72 11.89 -13.61
C TYR A 224 7.72 10.83 -14.12
N LEU A 225 8.95 11.20 -14.44
CA LEU A 225 10.02 10.26 -14.84
C LEU A 225 10.63 9.54 -13.63
N ARG A 226 10.68 10.20 -12.51
CA ARG A 226 11.24 9.68 -11.27
C ARG A 226 10.49 8.46 -10.75
N GLU A 227 9.16 8.53 -10.66
CA GLU A 227 8.36 7.38 -10.24
C GLU A 227 8.38 6.27 -11.31
N ALA A 228 8.42 6.68 -12.56
CA ALA A 228 8.49 5.78 -13.69
C ALA A 228 9.83 5.03 -13.77
N SER A 229 10.97 5.68 -13.50
CA SER A 229 12.29 5.03 -13.50
C SER A 229 12.40 3.95 -12.41
N ALA A 230 11.86 4.20 -11.21
CA ALA A 230 11.78 3.18 -10.17
C ALA A 230 10.82 2.03 -10.54
N THR A 231 9.80 2.29 -11.34
CA THR A 231 8.94 1.23 -11.86
C THR A 231 9.63 0.44 -12.95
N LEU A 232 10.33 1.11 -13.86
CA LEU A 232 11.13 0.49 -14.91
C LEU A 232 12.23 -0.39 -14.31
N SER A 233 12.93 0.07 -13.25
CA SER A 233 13.97 -0.74 -12.61
C SER A 233 13.43 -2.08 -12.08
N ARG A 234 12.21 -2.10 -11.53
CA ARG A 234 11.58 -3.36 -11.09
C ARG A 234 11.18 -4.27 -12.25
N ILE A 235 10.76 -3.70 -13.37
CA ILE A 235 10.43 -4.47 -14.58
C ILE A 235 11.70 -5.12 -15.12
N LEU A 236 12.78 -4.36 -15.25
CA LEU A 236 14.07 -4.85 -15.72
C LEU A 236 14.72 -5.87 -14.78
N ALA A 237 14.58 -5.69 -13.46
CA ALA A 237 15.01 -6.67 -12.47
C ALA A 237 14.20 -7.97 -12.58
N ALA A 238 12.90 -7.87 -12.78
CA ALA A 238 12.03 -9.04 -12.95
C ALA A 238 12.32 -9.83 -14.24
N SER A 239 12.82 -9.18 -15.28
CA SER A 239 13.29 -9.83 -16.52
C SER A 239 14.73 -10.35 -16.47
N GLY A 240 15.45 -10.06 -15.38
CA GLY A 240 16.87 -10.43 -15.24
C GLY A 240 17.85 -9.49 -15.95
N THR A 241 17.38 -8.37 -16.49
CA THR A 241 18.24 -7.39 -17.16
C THR A 241 19.15 -6.66 -16.16
N ILE A 242 18.66 -6.39 -14.95
CA ILE A 242 19.43 -5.82 -13.85
C ILE A 242 19.26 -6.70 -12.60
N GLU A 243 20.23 -6.65 -11.69
CA GLU A 243 20.21 -7.52 -10.50
C GLU A 243 19.07 -7.16 -9.54
N GLU A 244 18.86 -5.87 -9.25
CA GLU A 244 17.86 -5.43 -8.28
C GLU A 244 17.21 -4.11 -8.69
N GLY A 245 15.88 -4.02 -8.51
CA GLY A 245 15.14 -2.79 -8.68
C GLY A 245 15.19 -1.93 -7.42
N PHE A 246 15.08 -0.61 -7.57
CA PHE A 246 15.06 0.32 -6.43
C PHE A 246 13.69 0.94 -6.18
N ASP A 247 13.46 1.42 -4.95
CA ASP A 247 12.29 2.25 -4.60
C ASP A 247 12.74 3.70 -4.39
N HIS A 248 12.26 4.60 -5.24
CA HIS A 248 12.59 6.03 -5.16
C HIS A 248 12.20 6.70 -3.83
N ARG A 249 11.24 6.11 -3.09
CA ARG A 249 10.80 6.62 -1.80
C ARG A 249 11.84 6.42 -0.70
N ILE A 250 12.73 5.47 -0.87
CA ILE A 250 13.84 5.20 0.06
C ILE A 250 14.94 6.25 -0.13
N THR A 251 15.19 6.64 -1.38
CA THR A 251 16.26 7.61 -1.74
C THR A 251 15.86 9.07 -1.54
N GLN A 252 14.56 9.36 -1.45
CA GLN A 252 14.10 10.73 -1.28
C GLN A 252 12.93 10.85 -0.30
N ARG A 253 13.21 11.13 0.93
CA ARG A 253 12.31 11.93 1.78
C ARG A 253 12.33 13.38 1.24
N ARG A 254 11.49 13.69 0.28
CA ARG A 254 11.49 14.88 -0.56
C ARG A 254 10.88 16.15 -0.02
N ARG A 255 10.45 16.15 1.13
CA ARG A 255 10.47 17.39 1.90
C ARG A 255 11.65 17.21 2.83
N PRO A 256 12.59 18.16 2.91
CA PRO A 256 13.27 18.30 4.17
C PRO A 256 12.11 18.24 5.17
N PRO A 257 12.11 17.32 6.15
CA PRO A 257 11.08 17.37 7.16
C PRO A 257 11.08 18.86 7.49
N ARG A 258 9.92 19.58 7.40
CA ARG A 258 9.80 20.86 8.10
C ARG A 258 10.65 20.64 9.29
N GLU A 259 11.72 21.41 9.50
CA GLU A 259 12.75 21.07 10.46
C GLU A 259 12.08 20.62 11.75
N TYR A 260 11.66 19.36 11.75
CA TYR A 260 11.02 18.72 12.87
C TYR A 260 12.19 18.29 13.72
N ASN A 261 12.76 19.29 14.39
CA ASN A 261 13.75 19.01 15.41
C ASN A 261 13.04 18.28 16.55
N ALA A 262 12.97 16.96 16.44
CA ALA A 262 12.34 16.11 17.47
C ALA A 262 12.98 16.34 18.84
N THR A 263 14.19 16.86 18.88
CA THR A 263 14.99 17.11 20.09
C THR A 263 14.87 18.55 20.60
N ALA A 264 14.09 19.42 19.93
CA ALA A 264 13.84 20.76 20.42
C ALA A 264 13.28 20.73 21.86
N ASP A 265 13.72 21.68 22.67
CA ASP A 265 13.33 21.83 24.08
C ASP A 265 13.68 20.63 24.99
N VAL A 266 14.58 19.77 24.57
CA VAL A 266 15.13 18.67 25.40
C VAL A 266 16.50 19.07 25.91
N PRO A 267 16.77 19.00 27.22
CA PRO A 267 18.09 19.33 27.79
C PRO A 267 19.21 18.50 27.14
N THR A 268 20.31 19.18 26.81
CA THR A 268 21.44 18.56 26.11
C THR A 268 22.03 17.37 26.89
N GLU A 269 22.13 17.51 28.21
CA GLU A 269 22.66 16.48 29.09
C GLU A 269 21.80 15.22 29.03
N TRP A 270 20.48 15.33 29.18
CA TRP A 270 19.54 14.21 29.01
C TRP A 270 19.61 13.60 27.62
N LEU A 271 19.74 14.46 26.60
CA LEU A 271 19.78 14.00 25.21
C LEU A 271 21.01 13.14 24.89
N VAL A 272 22.17 13.45 25.52
CA VAL A 272 23.39 12.63 25.39
C VAL A 272 23.13 11.19 25.83
N TRP A 273 22.49 11.01 26.98
CA TRP A 273 22.12 9.69 27.51
C TRP A 273 21.12 8.95 26.58
N CYS A 274 20.13 9.67 26.10
CA CYS A 274 19.13 9.10 25.17
C CYS A 274 19.78 8.64 23.85
N LYS A 275 20.72 9.43 23.30
CA LYS A 275 21.46 9.06 22.08
C LYS A 275 22.35 7.85 22.32
N ARG A 276 23.07 7.82 23.44
CA ARG A 276 23.93 6.71 23.83
C ARG A 276 23.12 5.41 23.98
N TRP A 277 22.01 5.46 24.72
CA TRP A 277 21.09 4.30 24.83
C TRP A 277 20.57 3.83 23.49
N ARG A 278 20.14 4.77 22.63
CA ARG A 278 19.61 4.44 21.29
C ARG A 278 20.63 3.73 20.41
N ALA A 279 21.91 4.12 20.50
CA ALA A 279 22.99 3.53 19.72
C ALA A 279 23.39 2.13 20.22
N THR A 280 23.24 1.87 21.53
CA THR A 280 23.67 0.60 22.16
C THR A 280 22.56 -0.43 22.29
N SER A 281 21.30 0.03 22.30
CA SER A 281 20.14 -0.86 22.54
C SER A 281 19.99 -1.92 21.47
N VAL A 282 19.85 -3.17 21.87
CA VAL A 282 19.59 -4.34 21.00
C VAL A 282 18.11 -4.61 20.77
N LEU A 283 17.25 -3.74 21.26
CA LEU A 283 15.80 -3.84 21.02
C LEU A 283 15.48 -3.67 19.52
N ARG A 284 14.30 -4.13 19.13
CA ARG A 284 13.81 -3.93 17.76
C ARG A 284 13.75 -2.43 17.42
N PRO A 285 14.08 -2.03 16.16
CA PRO A 285 14.11 -0.62 15.75
C PRO A 285 12.84 0.16 16.07
N SER A 286 11.65 -0.47 15.92
CA SER A 286 10.36 0.14 16.26
C SER A 286 10.17 0.37 17.77
N SER A 287 10.73 -0.50 18.61
CA SER A 287 10.69 -0.36 20.08
C SER A 287 11.65 0.73 20.53
N ILE A 288 12.85 0.76 19.95
CA ILE A 288 13.83 1.84 20.17
C ILE A 288 13.22 3.18 19.79
N LEU A 289 12.60 3.28 18.61
CA LEU A 289 11.98 4.52 18.16
C LEU A 289 10.83 4.98 19.08
N SER A 290 10.00 4.05 19.54
CA SER A 290 8.92 4.35 20.50
C SER A 290 9.48 4.82 21.83
N GLY A 291 10.51 4.14 22.34
CA GLY A 291 11.25 4.53 23.57
C GLY A 291 11.88 5.90 23.41
N TRP A 292 12.54 6.15 22.29
CA TRP A 292 13.14 7.43 21.97
C TRP A 292 12.17 8.61 22.14
N TYR A 293 10.98 8.54 21.56
CA TYR A 293 9.99 9.63 21.71
C TYR A 293 9.48 9.79 23.15
N VAL A 294 9.42 8.71 23.92
CA VAL A 294 9.07 8.76 25.35
C VAL A 294 10.18 9.41 26.15
N LEU A 295 11.43 9.08 25.87
CA LEU A 295 12.60 9.68 26.52
C LEU A 295 12.71 11.18 26.23
N LEU A 296 12.47 11.62 24.98
CA LEU A 296 12.43 13.04 24.63
C LEU A 296 11.32 13.79 25.40
N LYS A 297 10.15 13.14 25.53
CA LYS A 297 9.04 13.69 26.32
C LYS A 297 9.41 13.81 27.80
N CYS A 298 10.08 12.80 28.35
CA CYS A 298 10.61 12.82 29.71
C CYS A 298 11.65 13.95 29.92
N GLY A 299 12.54 14.16 28.96
CA GLY A 299 13.50 15.25 29.00
C GLY A 299 12.85 16.63 29.06
N ARG A 300 11.77 16.87 28.31
CA ARG A 300 11.02 18.15 28.42
C ARG A 300 10.32 18.30 29.76
N TRP A 301 9.79 17.22 30.31
CA TRP A 301 9.24 17.23 31.66
C TRP A 301 10.32 17.55 32.72
N LEU A 302 11.53 16.98 32.57
CA LEU A 302 12.65 17.33 33.44
C LEU A 302 13.02 18.80 33.35
N ALA A 303 13.11 19.35 32.15
CA ALA A 303 13.43 20.78 31.95
C ALA A 303 12.43 21.71 32.66
N GLU A 304 11.16 21.30 32.70
CA GLU A 304 10.08 22.09 33.33
C GLU A 304 10.00 21.87 34.83
N CYS A 305 10.04 20.63 35.29
CA CYS A 305 9.74 20.27 36.66
C CYS A 305 10.98 20.03 37.54
N TYR A 306 12.10 19.61 36.96
CA TYR A 306 13.32 19.21 37.66
C TYR A 306 14.57 19.68 36.93
N PRO A 307 14.77 21.01 36.74
CA PRO A 307 15.87 21.57 35.94
C PRO A 307 17.27 21.28 36.47
N THR A 308 17.37 20.85 37.72
CA THR A 308 18.65 20.48 38.36
C THR A 308 18.95 18.97 38.29
N CYS A 309 18.05 18.17 37.73
CA CYS A 309 18.15 16.71 37.70
C CYS A 309 18.10 16.21 36.25
N LEU A 310 19.05 16.65 35.43
CA LEU A 310 19.06 16.43 33.99
C LEU A 310 19.81 15.16 33.53
N SER A 311 20.58 14.55 34.46
CA SER A 311 21.25 13.27 34.21
C SER A 311 20.47 12.11 34.84
N PRO A 312 20.37 10.94 34.16
CA PRO A 312 19.84 9.72 34.76
C PRO A 312 20.55 9.31 36.05
N SER A 313 21.83 9.70 36.21
CA SER A 313 22.63 9.43 37.44
C SER A 313 22.13 10.21 38.66
N ASP A 314 21.45 11.34 38.45
CA ASP A 314 20.94 12.19 39.53
C ASP A 314 19.57 11.76 40.03
N TRP A 315 18.91 10.87 39.30
CA TRP A 315 17.57 10.44 39.64
C TRP A 315 17.55 9.70 40.98
N THR A 316 16.68 10.17 41.83
CA THR A 316 16.31 9.49 43.09
C THR A 316 15.01 8.70 42.87
N ARG A 317 14.66 7.92 43.88
CA ARG A 317 13.36 7.24 43.89
C ARG A 317 12.20 8.24 43.84
N ASP A 318 12.33 9.40 44.44
CA ASP A 318 11.28 10.43 44.47
C ASP A 318 11.10 11.08 43.08
N THR A 319 12.17 11.38 42.35
CA THR A 319 12.11 11.85 40.95
C THR A 319 11.43 10.80 40.07
N ALA A 320 11.76 9.54 40.26
CA ALA A 320 11.12 8.45 39.48
C ALA A 320 9.61 8.33 39.78
N ILE A 321 9.19 8.43 41.07
CA ILE A 321 7.77 8.45 41.49
C ILE A 321 7.04 9.69 40.89
N ALA A 322 7.69 10.83 40.90
CA ALA A 322 7.14 12.06 40.31
C ALA A 322 6.84 11.87 38.80
N TRP A 323 7.76 11.24 38.05
CA TRP A 323 7.51 10.89 36.65
C TRP A 323 6.33 9.93 36.51
N VAL A 324 6.22 8.89 37.33
CA VAL A 324 5.07 7.96 37.30
C VAL A 324 3.76 8.72 37.50
N THR A 325 3.73 9.66 38.45
CA THR A 325 2.55 10.50 38.71
C THR A 325 2.21 11.38 37.52
N ALA A 326 3.21 12.04 36.91
CA ALA A 326 3.05 12.85 35.72
C ALA A 326 2.53 12.00 34.53
N ALA A 327 3.14 10.84 34.28
CA ALA A 327 2.73 9.92 33.21
C ALA A 327 1.29 9.41 33.39
N CYS A 328 0.88 9.12 34.63
CA CYS A 328 -0.47 8.63 34.93
C CYS A 328 -1.57 9.71 34.71
N ARG A 329 -1.23 10.98 34.75
CA ARG A 329 -2.16 12.12 34.57
C ARG A 329 -1.99 12.82 33.22
N MET A 330 -1.09 12.37 32.38
CA MET A 330 -0.65 13.03 31.17
C MET A 330 -1.78 13.19 30.14
N LYS A 331 -1.86 14.38 29.58
CA LYS A 331 -2.75 14.72 28.46
C LYS A 331 -2.02 14.66 27.12
N VAL A 332 -2.77 14.52 26.04
CA VAL A 332 -2.25 14.57 24.68
C VAL A 332 -1.67 15.95 24.40
N GLY A 333 -0.42 16.02 23.98
CA GLY A 333 0.28 17.28 23.69
C GLY A 333 1.17 17.79 24.82
N GLU A 334 1.03 17.29 26.06
CA GLU A 334 1.96 17.65 27.16
C GLU A 334 3.36 17.10 26.88
N TRP A 335 4.36 17.93 27.10
CA TRP A 335 5.80 17.67 26.84
C TRP A 335 6.07 17.03 25.46
N ALA A 336 5.18 17.31 24.51
CA ALA A 336 5.34 16.92 23.12
C ALA A 336 6.02 18.05 22.33
N ASN A 337 6.68 17.69 21.23
CA ASN A 337 7.21 18.69 20.32
C ASN A 337 6.07 19.59 19.77
N PRO A 338 6.26 20.91 19.74
CA PRO A 338 5.23 21.85 19.26
C PRO A 338 4.72 21.60 17.82
N GLY A 339 5.54 20.98 16.96
CA GLY A 339 5.20 20.66 15.57
C GLY A 339 4.38 19.37 15.36
N GLY A 340 4.00 18.67 16.42
CA GLY A 340 3.31 17.37 16.32
C GLY A 340 1.88 17.42 15.79
N MET A 341 1.48 16.34 15.07
CA MET A 341 0.22 16.20 14.31
C MET A 341 -1.07 15.99 15.13
N TYR A 342 -1.11 16.25 16.43
CA TYR A 342 -2.24 15.88 17.31
C TYR A 342 -3.20 17.04 17.61
N ARG A 343 -3.47 17.91 16.64
CA ARG A 343 -4.28 19.13 16.86
C ARG A 343 -5.66 18.85 17.47
N ASP A 344 -6.39 17.85 16.96
CA ASP A 344 -7.78 17.55 17.35
C ASP A 344 -7.94 16.86 18.71
N ARG A 345 -6.87 16.32 19.29
CA ARG A 345 -6.88 15.57 20.55
C ARG A 345 -6.11 16.26 21.68
N ARG A 346 -5.52 17.41 21.42
CA ARG A 346 -4.67 18.12 22.39
C ARG A 346 -5.50 18.48 23.64
N GLY A 347 -4.94 18.26 24.82
CA GLY A 347 -5.58 18.50 26.10
C GLY A 347 -6.48 17.37 26.62
N LYS A 348 -6.87 16.40 25.79
CA LYS A 348 -7.60 15.20 26.25
C LYS A 348 -6.65 14.25 26.99
N MET A 349 -7.18 13.52 27.98
CA MET A 349 -6.41 12.49 28.67
C MET A 349 -5.84 11.47 27.70
N MET A 350 -4.58 11.09 27.88
CA MET A 350 -3.98 10.02 27.11
C MET A 350 -4.63 8.68 27.44
N MET A 351 -4.77 7.81 26.44
CA MET A 351 -5.31 6.46 26.61
C MET A 351 -4.53 5.68 27.70
N PRO A 352 -5.21 4.92 28.57
CA PRO A 352 -4.56 4.14 29.64
C PRO A 352 -3.39 3.26 29.15
N ALA A 353 -3.60 2.55 28.05
CA ALA A 353 -2.57 1.71 27.45
C ALA A 353 -1.33 2.51 26.96
N ALA A 354 -1.51 3.74 26.48
CA ALA A 354 -0.39 4.60 26.09
C ALA A 354 0.42 5.08 27.30
N ARG A 355 -0.27 5.45 28.39
CA ARG A 355 0.35 5.84 29.66
C ARG A 355 1.14 4.67 30.28
N ALA A 356 0.54 3.48 30.34
CA ALA A 356 1.22 2.27 30.82
C ALA A 356 2.47 1.92 29.97
N ARG A 357 2.39 2.09 28.63
CA ARG A 357 3.52 1.86 27.72
C ARG A 357 4.65 2.85 27.96
N MET A 358 4.34 4.11 28.23
CA MET A 358 5.38 5.11 28.56
C MET A 358 6.17 4.71 29.80
N LEU A 359 5.50 4.23 30.86
CA LEU A 359 6.18 3.71 32.04
C LEU A 359 7.07 2.52 31.71
N GLY A 360 6.62 1.62 30.82
CA GLY A 360 7.41 0.51 30.33
C GLY A 360 8.70 0.95 29.62
N HIS A 361 8.63 1.97 28.74
CA HIS A 361 9.82 2.47 28.05
C HIS A 361 10.84 3.12 28.99
N ILE A 362 10.39 3.92 29.95
CA ILE A 362 11.29 4.50 30.96
C ILE A 362 11.90 3.42 31.85
N ARG A 363 11.11 2.41 32.22
CA ARG A 363 11.60 1.25 32.97
C ARG A 363 12.73 0.55 32.22
N THR A 364 12.53 0.23 30.94
CA THR A 364 13.55 -0.40 30.10
C THR A 364 14.81 0.48 30.01
N PHE A 365 14.67 1.77 29.80
CA PHE A 365 15.79 2.71 29.74
C PHE A 365 16.64 2.65 31.02
N PHE A 366 16.05 2.84 32.20
CA PHE A 366 16.78 2.82 33.46
C PHE A 366 17.31 1.43 33.79
N HIS A 367 16.60 0.36 33.45
CA HIS A 367 17.09 -1.01 33.61
C HIS A 367 18.36 -1.21 32.76
N ASP A 368 18.34 -0.86 31.49
CA ASP A 368 19.49 -1.01 30.59
C ASP A 368 20.70 -0.19 31.11
N LEU A 369 20.49 1.08 31.54
CA LEU A 369 21.58 1.92 32.05
C LEU A 369 22.22 1.34 33.34
N GLN A 370 21.42 0.74 34.23
CA GLN A 370 21.92 0.10 35.45
C GLN A 370 22.61 -1.21 35.13
N GLU A 371 22.04 -2.04 34.25
CA GLU A 371 22.62 -3.32 33.83
C GLU A 371 23.97 -3.15 33.13
N TRP A 372 24.10 -2.09 32.30
CA TRP A 372 25.36 -1.76 31.63
C TRP A 372 26.36 -1.03 32.55
N GLY A 373 26.02 -0.79 33.81
CA GLY A 373 26.87 -0.11 34.77
C GLY A 373 27.12 1.37 34.45
N TRP A 374 26.26 2.00 33.66
CA TRP A 374 26.44 3.41 33.29
C TRP A 374 25.97 4.39 34.36
N ILE A 375 25.07 3.97 35.23
CA ILE A 375 24.55 4.78 36.32
C ILE A 375 24.51 3.94 37.62
N PRO A 376 24.60 4.58 38.80
CA PRO A 376 24.49 3.87 40.08
C PRO A 376 23.06 3.36 40.34
N VAL A 377 22.93 2.21 40.98
CA VAL A 377 21.63 1.62 41.37
C VAL A 377 21.09 2.35 42.58
N ARG A 378 20.31 3.41 42.40
CA ARG A 378 19.65 4.16 43.49
C ARG A 378 18.21 3.71 43.74
N PHE A 379 17.59 3.04 42.80
CA PHE A 379 16.25 2.45 42.91
C PHE A 379 16.10 1.28 41.94
N SER A 380 15.09 0.44 42.15
CA SER A 380 14.74 -0.65 41.23
C SER A 380 13.77 -0.14 40.17
N PRO A 381 14.16 -0.07 38.87
CA PRO A 381 13.27 0.36 37.76
C PRO A 381 12.01 -0.52 37.66
N GLU A 382 12.15 -1.84 37.90
CA GLU A 382 11.05 -2.80 37.82
C GLU A 382 9.95 -2.52 38.87
N ARG A 383 10.33 -2.02 40.04
CA ARG A 383 9.37 -1.70 41.09
C ARG A 383 8.78 -0.31 40.94
N VAL A 384 9.62 0.70 40.67
CA VAL A 384 9.21 2.10 40.69
C VAL A 384 8.39 2.46 39.45
N PHE A 385 8.78 2.01 38.25
CA PHE A 385 8.07 2.29 37.01
C PHE A 385 6.99 1.25 36.65
N ARG A 386 6.62 0.40 37.61
CA ARG A 386 5.48 -0.49 37.41
C ARG A 386 4.19 0.32 37.30
N ALA A 387 3.42 0.07 36.23
CA ALA A 387 2.14 0.74 36.05
C ALA A 387 1.22 0.43 37.26
N PRO A 388 0.64 1.47 37.88
CA PRO A 388 -0.29 1.29 39.00
C PRO A 388 -1.49 0.41 38.65
N ARG A 389 -2.04 -0.31 39.61
CA ARG A 389 -3.24 -1.14 39.38
C ARG A 389 -4.42 -0.34 38.88
N SER A 390 -4.61 0.89 39.38
CA SER A 390 -5.64 1.84 38.90
C SER A 390 -5.51 2.16 37.40
N LEU A 391 -4.31 2.12 36.84
CA LEU A 391 -4.09 2.32 35.42
C LEU A 391 -4.24 0.99 34.63
N THR A 392 -3.69 -0.11 35.17
CA THR A 392 -3.76 -1.40 34.49
C THR A 392 -5.16 -2.00 34.45
N SER A 393 -6.00 -1.75 35.47
CA SER A 393 -7.41 -2.14 35.45
C SER A 393 -8.22 -1.46 34.32
N LEU A 394 -7.81 -0.25 33.91
CA LEU A 394 -8.40 0.46 32.76
C LEU A 394 -7.89 -0.06 31.40
N VAL A 395 -6.86 -0.90 31.38
CA VAL A 395 -6.26 -1.50 30.17
C VAL A 395 -6.79 -2.93 29.94
N GLY A 396 -7.85 -3.33 30.63
CA GLY A 396 -8.37 -4.69 30.61
C GLY A 396 -8.49 -5.30 29.20
N PRO A 397 -8.49 -6.64 29.13
CA PRO A 397 -8.63 -7.34 27.86
C PRO A 397 -10.07 -7.25 27.37
N GLU A 398 -10.47 -6.13 26.80
CA GLU A 398 -11.68 -6.07 25.99
C GLU A 398 -11.31 -6.42 24.56
N PRO A 399 -11.56 -7.65 24.09
CA PRO A 399 -11.35 -8.02 22.72
C PRO A 399 -12.29 -7.14 21.85
N ARG A 400 -11.70 -6.38 20.93
CA ARG A 400 -12.47 -5.56 20.00
C ARG A 400 -13.08 -6.43 18.90
N ILE A 401 -14.00 -7.29 19.29
CA ILE A 401 -14.72 -8.15 18.34
C ILE A 401 -15.66 -7.31 17.48
N VAL A 402 -15.91 -7.76 16.27
CA VAL A 402 -16.98 -7.27 15.40
C VAL A 402 -18.26 -8.00 15.79
N ALA A 403 -19.39 -7.32 15.87
CA ALA A 403 -20.67 -7.95 16.17
C ALA A 403 -21.03 -9.01 15.14
N ASP A 404 -21.71 -10.08 15.56
CA ASP A 404 -21.94 -11.26 14.70
C ASP A 404 -22.74 -10.93 13.44
N ASP A 405 -23.74 -10.04 13.53
CA ASP A 405 -24.52 -9.59 12.38
C ASP A 405 -23.66 -8.84 11.36
N MET A 406 -22.81 -7.93 11.83
CA MET A 406 -21.86 -7.23 10.95
C MET A 406 -20.83 -8.18 10.38
N TRP A 407 -20.39 -9.16 11.18
CA TRP A 407 -19.40 -10.15 10.75
C TRP A 407 -19.96 -11.05 9.64
N CYS A 408 -21.22 -11.50 9.77
CA CYS A 408 -21.91 -12.27 8.73
C CYS A 408 -21.97 -11.51 7.40
N LYS A 409 -22.35 -10.23 7.45
CA LYS A 409 -22.38 -9.38 6.25
C LYS A 409 -21.03 -9.21 5.60
N LEU A 410 -19.96 -9.09 6.41
CA LEU A 410 -18.59 -9.04 5.89
C LEU A 410 -18.15 -10.35 5.25
N LEU A 411 -18.50 -11.51 5.85
CA LEU A 411 -18.22 -12.82 5.28
C LEU A 411 -18.89 -12.98 3.92
N HIS A 412 -20.18 -12.62 3.82
CA HIS A 412 -20.92 -12.63 2.56
C HIS A 412 -20.29 -11.69 1.52
N ALA A 413 -20.01 -10.45 1.91
CA ALA A 413 -19.40 -9.46 1.02
C ALA A 413 -18.04 -9.91 0.49
N GLY A 414 -17.19 -10.52 1.34
CA GLY A 414 -15.86 -10.99 0.95
C GLY A 414 -15.88 -12.13 -0.06
N GLN A 415 -16.84 -13.03 0.03
CA GLN A 415 -17.00 -14.15 -0.91
C GLN A 415 -17.65 -13.74 -2.23
N ASN A 416 -18.47 -12.69 -2.23
CA ASN A 416 -19.26 -12.25 -3.38
C ASN A 416 -18.72 -10.96 -4.04
N LEU A 417 -17.44 -10.64 -3.87
CA LEU A 417 -16.82 -9.52 -4.56
C LEU A 417 -16.88 -9.70 -6.08
N GLN A 418 -17.21 -8.62 -6.77
CA GLN A 418 -17.27 -8.53 -8.23
C GLN A 418 -16.39 -7.40 -8.73
N GLU A 419 -16.05 -7.39 -10.01
CA GLU A 419 -15.25 -6.30 -10.59
C GLU A 419 -15.90 -4.91 -10.43
N SER A 420 -17.22 -4.85 -10.48
CA SER A 420 -18.00 -3.62 -10.25
C SER A 420 -17.84 -3.03 -8.85
N ASP A 421 -17.46 -3.85 -7.86
CA ASP A 421 -17.21 -3.39 -6.49
C ASP A 421 -15.84 -2.72 -6.36
N LEU A 422 -14.90 -3.06 -7.24
CA LEU A 422 -13.55 -2.53 -7.21
C LEU A 422 -13.53 -1.06 -7.66
N PRO A 423 -12.64 -0.24 -7.10
CA PRO A 423 -12.52 1.15 -7.54
C PRO A 423 -12.19 1.19 -9.02
N ASN A 424 -12.87 2.08 -9.78
CA ASN A 424 -12.62 2.25 -11.20
C ASN A 424 -11.13 2.55 -11.43
N CYS A 425 -10.50 1.72 -12.26
CA CYS A 425 -9.06 1.75 -12.53
C CYS A 425 -8.51 3.11 -13.00
N VAL A 426 -9.35 4.00 -13.52
CA VAL A 426 -8.94 5.34 -13.99
C VAL A 426 -8.53 6.26 -12.84
N ALA A 427 -9.09 6.08 -11.64
CA ALA A 427 -8.89 6.99 -10.50
C ALA A 427 -7.88 6.48 -9.45
N TYR A 428 -7.46 5.20 -9.51
CA TYR A 428 -6.64 4.59 -8.45
C TYR A 428 -5.36 3.96 -8.98
N PRO A 429 -4.17 4.37 -8.49
CA PRO A 429 -2.89 3.82 -8.93
C PRO A 429 -2.63 2.38 -8.47
N TYR A 430 -3.44 1.83 -7.56
CA TYR A 430 -3.28 0.49 -6.98
C TYR A 430 -4.47 -0.41 -7.33
N PHE A 431 -4.57 -0.75 -8.60
CA PHE A 431 -5.52 -1.76 -9.05
C PHE A 431 -4.92 -3.15 -8.83
N TYR A 432 -5.61 -3.98 -8.05
CA TYR A 432 -5.29 -5.40 -7.92
C TYR A 432 -6.37 -6.25 -8.60
N PRO A 433 -6.01 -7.37 -9.24
CA PRO A 433 -6.97 -8.28 -9.86
C PRO A 433 -8.03 -8.75 -8.86
N LEU A 434 -9.24 -9.03 -9.34
CA LEU A 434 -10.37 -9.44 -8.50
C LEU A 434 -10.04 -10.69 -7.69
N GLU A 435 -9.41 -11.69 -8.31
CA GLU A 435 -9.01 -12.94 -7.66
C GLU A 435 -8.04 -12.70 -6.50
N MET A 436 -7.10 -11.79 -6.67
CA MET A 436 -6.18 -11.39 -5.61
C MET A 436 -6.90 -10.69 -4.46
N VAL A 437 -7.86 -9.82 -4.75
CA VAL A 437 -8.66 -9.11 -3.74
C VAL A 437 -9.57 -10.08 -3.00
N ARG A 438 -10.17 -11.04 -3.71
CA ARG A 438 -10.96 -12.14 -3.12
C ARG A 438 -10.11 -13.00 -2.19
N ALA A 439 -8.95 -13.47 -2.64
CA ALA A 439 -8.03 -14.27 -1.81
C ALA A 439 -7.59 -13.52 -0.54
N LEU A 440 -7.24 -12.23 -0.65
CA LEU A 440 -6.93 -11.38 0.50
C LEU A 440 -8.12 -11.23 1.45
N SER A 441 -9.34 -11.08 0.91
CA SER A 441 -10.57 -10.93 1.69
C SER A 441 -10.87 -12.20 2.49
N VAL A 442 -10.85 -13.36 1.83
CA VAL A 442 -11.14 -14.65 2.43
C VAL A 442 -10.07 -15.00 3.48
N LEU A 443 -8.81 -14.75 3.18
CA LEU A 443 -7.72 -14.98 4.14
C LEU A 443 -7.84 -14.09 5.39
N TRP A 444 -8.27 -12.85 5.23
CA TRP A 444 -8.53 -11.94 6.35
C TRP A 444 -9.76 -12.39 7.17
N LEU A 445 -10.85 -12.80 6.51
CA LEU A 445 -12.12 -13.14 7.14
C LEU A 445 -12.11 -14.50 7.84
N PHE A 446 -11.40 -15.50 7.31
CA PHE A 446 -11.43 -16.87 7.80
C PHE A 446 -10.11 -17.33 8.43
N GLY A 447 -9.00 -16.70 8.06
CA GLY A 447 -7.66 -17.18 8.42
C GLY A 447 -7.23 -16.86 9.85
N GLY A 448 -7.81 -15.85 10.50
CA GLY A 448 -7.38 -15.41 11.83
C GLY A 448 -5.92 -14.96 11.90
N LEU A 449 -5.34 -14.54 10.78
CA LEU A 449 -3.94 -14.17 10.64
C LEU A 449 -3.69 -12.70 10.99
N ARG A 450 -2.45 -12.38 11.37
CA ARG A 450 -2.01 -10.99 11.50
C ARG A 450 -1.82 -10.38 10.11
N ARG A 451 -2.05 -9.08 9.97
CA ARG A 451 -1.86 -8.35 8.70
C ARG A 451 -0.48 -8.62 8.08
N ASP A 452 0.58 -8.62 8.87
CA ASP A 452 1.92 -8.89 8.40
C ASP A 452 2.11 -10.34 7.92
N GLU A 453 1.48 -11.31 8.57
CA GLU A 453 1.45 -12.70 8.15
C GLU A 453 0.75 -12.83 6.79
N ILE A 454 -0.45 -12.24 6.63
CA ILE A 454 -1.18 -12.22 5.36
C ILE A 454 -0.33 -11.68 4.21
N LEU A 455 0.29 -10.52 4.41
CA LEU A 455 1.06 -9.84 3.36
C LEU A 455 2.40 -10.50 3.05
N ARG A 456 2.85 -11.43 3.89
CA ARG A 456 4.08 -12.19 3.69
C ARG A 456 3.85 -13.66 3.36
N MET A 457 2.60 -14.05 3.08
CA MET A 457 2.30 -15.38 2.56
C MET A 457 3.10 -15.64 1.28
N GLN A 458 3.57 -16.85 1.14
CA GLN A 458 4.35 -17.30 0.00
C GLN A 458 3.49 -18.15 -0.94
N CYS A 459 3.84 -18.22 -2.20
CA CYS A 459 3.20 -19.15 -3.14
C CYS A 459 3.40 -20.59 -2.68
N GLY A 460 2.41 -21.44 -2.93
CA GLY A 460 2.43 -22.83 -2.49
C GLY A 460 2.20 -23.01 -0.99
N CYS A 461 1.67 -22.00 -0.29
CA CYS A 461 1.40 -22.07 1.16
C CYS A 461 0.20 -22.96 1.52
N ILE A 462 -0.57 -23.44 0.55
CA ILE A 462 -1.72 -24.33 0.78
C ILE A 462 -1.29 -25.78 0.59
N ARG A 463 -1.69 -26.60 1.53
CA ARG A 463 -1.52 -28.07 1.46
C ARG A 463 -2.85 -28.76 1.77
N TRP A 464 -3.20 -29.74 0.94
CA TRP A 464 -4.39 -30.56 1.14
C TRP A 464 -3.99 -31.91 1.72
N GLN A 465 -4.63 -32.29 2.82
CA GLN A 465 -4.45 -33.59 3.45
C GLN A 465 -5.72 -34.42 3.32
N GLN A 466 -5.59 -35.66 2.91
CA GLN A 466 -6.70 -36.60 2.92
C GLN A 466 -7.05 -36.94 4.38
N PRO A 467 -8.33 -37.06 4.70
CA PRO A 467 -8.74 -37.50 6.03
C PRO A 467 -8.30 -38.94 6.29
N GLU A 468 -7.89 -39.25 7.51
CA GLU A 468 -7.77 -40.62 7.99
C GLU A 468 -9.17 -41.28 7.96
N GLU A 469 -9.23 -42.60 7.76
CA GLU A 469 -10.42 -43.40 7.54
C GLU A 469 -11.68 -42.90 8.30
N ASN A 470 -12.79 -42.66 7.57
CA ASN A 470 -14.13 -42.24 8.02
C ASN A 470 -14.45 -40.71 8.09
N ASN A 471 -13.62 -39.81 7.63
CA ASN A 471 -14.01 -38.41 7.56
C ASN A 471 -14.11 -37.91 6.09
N VAL A 472 -15.27 -37.37 5.71
CA VAL A 472 -15.65 -37.12 4.32
C VAL A 472 -14.99 -35.85 3.71
N SER A 473 -14.33 -34.98 4.51
CA SER A 473 -13.85 -33.68 4.03
C SER A 473 -12.32 -33.56 4.06
N ARG A 474 -11.74 -33.18 2.92
CA ARG A 474 -10.31 -32.82 2.81
C ARG A 474 -9.94 -31.73 3.81
N ILE A 475 -8.79 -31.87 4.45
CA ILE A 475 -8.25 -30.86 5.37
C ILE A 475 -7.38 -29.89 4.59
N CYS A 476 -7.70 -28.60 4.67
CA CYS A 476 -6.88 -27.53 4.15
C CYS A 476 -5.90 -27.05 5.23
N LEU A 477 -4.62 -27.14 4.94
CA LEU A 477 -3.54 -26.65 5.79
C LEU A 477 -2.89 -25.44 5.14
N ILE A 478 -2.58 -24.41 5.95
CA ILE A 478 -1.88 -23.21 5.51
C ILE A 478 -0.56 -23.05 6.24
N ASP A 479 0.50 -22.81 5.50
CA ASP A 479 1.83 -22.50 6.03
C ASP A 479 1.96 -21.00 6.30
N VAL A 480 2.09 -20.64 7.57
CA VAL A 480 2.15 -19.24 8.03
C VAL A 480 3.62 -18.83 8.21
N PRO A 481 4.07 -17.73 7.59
CA PRO A 481 5.45 -17.29 7.70
C PRO A 481 5.81 -16.80 9.11
N VAL A 482 7.11 -16.77 9.41
CA VAL A 482 7.66 -16.23 10.66
C VAL A 482 7.03 -14.89 11.01
N SER A 483 6.51 -14.77 12.24
CA SER A 483 5.90 -13.53 12.73
C SER A 483 6.84 -12.77 13.68
N LYS A 484 6.35 -11.66 14.23
CA LYS A 484 7.10 -10.89 15.25
C LYS A 484 7.37 -11.72 16.52
N THR A 485 6.49 -12.65 16.85
CA THR A 485 6.45 -13.35 18.14
C THR A 485 6.45 -14.85 18.02
N TYR A 486 6.47 -15.41 16.82
CA TYR A 486 6.37 -16.85 16.60
C TYR A 486 7.15 -17.29 15.37
N ALA A 487 7.70 -18.48 15.40
CA ALA A 487 8.31 -19.14 14.24
C ALA A 487 7.28 -19.40 13.12
N ALA A 488 7.73 -19.83 11.96
CA ALA A 488 6.84 -20.33 10.93
C ALA A 488 6.08 -21.57 11.44
N PHE A 489 4.81 -21.71 11.08
CA PHE A 489 3.98 -22.83 11.53
C PHE A 489 2.87 -23.14 10.53
N THR A 490 2.39 -24.36 10.56
CA THR A 490 1.26 -24.83 9.77
C THR A 490 0.03 -24.92 10.65
N LYS A 491 -1.13 -24.55 10.08
CA LYS A 491 -2.41 -24.71 10.77
C LYS A 491 -3.53 -25.12 9.82
N PRO A 492 -4.55 -25.83 10.32
CA PRO A 492 -5.76 -26.12 9.56
C PRO A 492 -6.60 -24.85 9.42
N VAL A 493 -7.20 -24.67 8.24
CA VAL A 493 -8.09 -23.55 7.91
C VAL A 493 -9.32 -24.04 7.15
N ASP A 494 -10.30 -23.16 7.01
CA ASP A 494 -11.47 -23.45 6.17
C ASP A 494 -11.00 -23.73 4.72
N PRO A 495 -11.46 -24.82 4.09
CA PRO A 495 -11.16 -25.15 2.69
C PRO A 495 -11.36 -24.00 1.71
N ILE A 496 -12.30 -23.10 1.99
CA ILE A 496 -12.55 -21.91 1.17
C ILE A 496 -11.28 -21.04 0.99
N ILE A 497 -10.39 -21.00 1.99
CA ILE A 497 -9.13 -20.28 1.89
C ILE A 497 -8.24 -20.91 0.80
N GLY A 498 -8.13 -22.23 0.82
CA GLY A 498 -7.36 -22.96 -0.19
C GLY A 498 -7.91 -22.72 -1.60
N GLU A 499 -9.21 -22.84 -1.78
CA GLU A 499 -9.89 -22.64 -3.06
C GLU A 499 -9.61 -21.25 -3.66
N TYR A 500 -9.73 -20.18 -2.86
CA TYR A 500 -9.49 -18.81 -3.34
C TYR A 500 -8.01 -18.47 -3.54
N ILE A 501 -7.12 -19.08 -2.75
CA ILE A 501 -5.67 -18.91 -2.95
C ILE A 501 -5.23 -19.61 -4.22
N GLU A 502 -5.67 -20.85 -4.45
CA GLU A 502 -5.37 -21.60 -5.68
C GLU A 502 -5.94 -20.91 -6.92
N GLN A 503 -7.16 -20.39 -6.86
CA GLN A 503 -7.74 -19.59 -7.94
C GLN A 503 -6.87 -18.36 -8.26
N TRP A 504 -6.35 -17.68 -7.25
CA TRP A 504 -5.43 -16.56 -7.44
C TRP A 504 -4.10 -17.04 -8.04
N GLU A 505 -3.52 -18.12 -7.54
CA GLU A 505 -2.26 -18.65 -8.06
C GLU A 505 -2.34 -19.09 -9.53
N LEU A 506 -3.50 -19.61 -9.97
CA LEU A 506 -3.75 -20.00 -11.36
C LEU A 506 -3.74 -18.82 -12.34
N VAL A 507 -4.27 -17.66 -11.94
CA VAL A 507 -4.37 -16.48 -12.82
C VAL A 507 -3.26 -15.45 -12.56
N ARG A 508 -2.45 -15.68 -11.53
CA ARG A 508 -1.39 -14.80 -11.11
C ARG A 508 -0.26 -14.77 -12.14
N ASN A 509 0.06 -13.57 -12.63
CA ASN A 509 1.23 -13.38 -13.47
C ASN A 509 2.52 -13.77 -12.74
N THR A 510 3.54 -14.18 -13.46
CA THR A 510 4.89 -14.42 -12.92
C THR A 510 5.40 -13.16 -12.24
N GLN A 511 5.91 -13.30 -11.02
CA GLN A 511 6.46 -12.18 -10.24
C GLN A 511 7.89 -12.52 -9.80
N PRO A 512 8.77 -11.50 -9.65
CA PRO A 512 10.13 -11.72 -9.23
C PRO A 512 10.21 -12.24 -7.79
N LEU A 513 11.29 -12.95 -7.48
CA LEU A 513 11.70 -13.23 -6.10
C LEU A 513 11.95 -11.90 -5.37
N GLN A 514 11.59 -11.85 -4.10
CA GLN A 514 11.92 -10.72 -3.23
C GLN A 514 12.42 -11.23 -1.88
N GLU A 515 13.38 -10.51 -1.33
CA GLU A 515 13.90 -10.81 0.01
C GLU A 515 12.82 -10.59 1.07
N ASP A 516 12.62 -11.59 1.91
CA ASP A 516 11.83 -11.46 3.11
C ASP A 516 12.66 -10.81 4.22
N SER A 517 12.35 -9.57 4.55
CA SER A 517 13.06 -8.75 5.55
C SER A 517 13.16 -9.37 6.95
N LYS A 518 12.50 -10.49 7.23
CA LYS A 518 12.58 -11.19 8.53
C LYS A 518 13.44 -12.44 8.50
N THR A 519 13.53 -13.11 7.36
CA THR A 519 14.33 -14.33 7.21
C THR A 519 15.60 -14.08 6.42
N GLY A 520 15.65 -13.01 5.61
CA GLY A 520 16.75 -12.76 4.64
C GLY A 520 16.69 -13.66 3.42
N GLU A 521 15.67 -14.49 3.27
CA GLU A 521 15.53 -15.42 2.16
C GLU A 521 14.78 -14.75 1.00
N SER A 522 15.22 -15.06 -0.23
CA SER A 522 14.51 -14.67 -1.45
C SER A 522 13.35 -15.63 -1.72
N VAL A 523 12.13 -15.12 -1.70
CA VAL A 523 10.90 -15.92 -1.77
C VAL A 523 9.91 -15.38 -2.80
N HIS A 524 9.03 -16.24 -3.28
CA HIS A 524 7.87 -15.85 -4.07
C HIS A 524 6.69 -15.47 -3.15
N PHE A 525 6.49 -14.18 -2.93
CA PHE A 525 5.33 -13.73 -2.17
C PHE A 525 4.02 -13.94 -2.95
N LEU A 526 3.01 -14.48 -2.28
CA LEU A 526 1.70 -14.75 -2.86
C LEU A 526 1.00 -13.46 -3.34
N PHE A 527 1.00 -12.41 -2.53
CA PHE A 527 0.31 -11.16 -2.81
C PHE A 527 1.25 -10.11 -3.43
N MET A 528 1.68 -10.42 -4.65
CA MET A 528 2.45 -9.53 -5.51
C MET A 528 1.71 -9.25 -6.81
N HIS A 529 1.80 -8.02 -7.28
CA HIS A 529 1.26 -7.59 -8.56
C HIS A 529 2.14 -6.49 -9.16
N ARG A 530 2.47 -6.61 -10.43
CA ARG A 530 3.33 -5.65 -11.16
C ARG A 530 4.67 -5.41 -10.45
N GLY A 531 5.32 -6.48 -10.02
CA GLY A 531 6.61 -6.44 -9.32
C GLY A 531 6.59 -5.86 -7.91
N LYS A 532 5.42 -5.57 -7.33
CA LYS A 532 5.28 -5.02 -5.97
C LYS A 532 4.44 -5.91 -5.07
N ARG A 533 4.85 -6.04 -3.82
CA ARG A 533 3.98 -6.59 -2.76
C ARG A 533 2.86 -5.61 -2.45
N VAL A 534 1.74 -6.16 -2.01
CA VAL A 534 0.63 -5.36 -1.48
C VAL A 534 1.13 -4.50 -0.31
N HIS A 535 0.84 -3.20 -0.38
CA HIS A 535 1.28 -2.27 0.66
C HIS A 535 0.63 -2.60 2.01
N SER A 536 1.40 -2.44 3.10
CA SER A 536 0.98 -2.78 4.46
C SER A 536 -0.31 -2.10 4.92
N SER A 537 -0.64 -0.93 4.37
CA SER A 537 -1.88 -0.21 4.70
C SER A 537 -3.10 -0.66 3.89
N TYR A 538 -2.92 -1.43 2.81
CA TYR A 538 -4.00 -1.78 1.87
C TYR A 538 -5.18 -2.46 2.55
N ILE A 539 -4.93 -3.47 3.38
CA ILE A 539 -5.99 -4.20 4.08
C ILE A 539 -6.87 -3.26 4.90
N ASN A 540 -6.27 -2.38 5.71
CA ASN A 540 -7.02 -1.50 6.61
C ASN A 540 -7.62 -0.26 5.93
N ASN A 541 -6.99 0.25 4.88
CA ASN A 541 -7.36 1.53 4.27
C ASN A 541 -8.10 1.40 2.94
N SER A 542 -8.11 0.20 2.34
CA SER A 542 -8.76 -0.04 1.06
C SER A 542 -9.66 -1.27 1.09
N LEU A 543 -9.15 -2.44 1.47
CA LEU A 543 -9.90 -3.70 1.44
C LEU A 543 -11.07 -3.70 2.44
N ILE A 544 -10.82 -3.41 3.72
CA ILE A 544 -11.88 -3.40 4.74
C ILE A 544 -12.94 -2.33 4.44
N PRO A 545 -12.61 -1.08 4.08
CA PRO A 545 -13.59 -0.11 3.61
C PRO A 545 -14.41 -0.57 2.40
N LEU A 546 -13.79 -1.26 1.44
CA LEU A 546 -14.48 -1.86 0.30
C LEU A 546 -15.53 -2.87 0.77
N LEU A 547 -15.13 -3.81 1.63
CA LEU A 547 -16.02 -4.83 2.17
C LEU A 547 -17.14 -4.23 3.01
N CYS A 548 -16.87 -3.21 3.83
CA CYS A 548 -17.89 -2.50 4.59
C CYS A 548 -18.93 -1.83 3.68
N ARG A 549 -18.49 -1.19 2.59
CA ARG A 549 -19.40 -0.60 1.59
C ARG A 549 -20.29 -1.65 0.95
N LYS A 550 -19.69 -2.75 0.46
CA LYS A 550 -20.45 -3.85 -0.16
C LYS A 550 -21.42 -4.49 0.82
N ALA A 551 -21.03 -4.64 2.08
CA ALA A 551 -21.84 -5.19 3.15
C ALA A 551 -22.93 -4.21 3.68
N GLY A 552 -22.93 -2.94 3.24
CA GLY A 552 -23.84 -1.93 3.75
C GLY A 552 -23.68 -1.62 5.24
N ILE A 553 -22.44 -1.73 5.78
CA ILE A 553 -22.14 -1.48 7.21
C ILE A 553 -21.15 -0.33 7.37
N PRO A 554 -21.17 0.37 8.52
CA PRO A 554 -20.22 1.43 8.80
C PRO A 554 -18.78 0.89 8.98
N GLU A 555 -17.78 1.66 8.58
CA GLU A 555 -16.35 1.31 8.79
C GLU A 555 -15.92 1.31 10.26
N GLN A 556 -16.77 1.83 11.15
CA GLN A 556 -16.53 1.90 12.59
C GLN A 556 -17.82 1.62 13.36
N ASP A 557 -17.68 1.01 14.53
CA ASP A 557 -18.74 0.78 15.52
C ASP A 557 -18.38 1.45 16.86
N ALA A 558 -19.15 1.17 17.91
CA ALA A 558 -18.89 1.69 19.26
C ALA A 558 -17.48 1.32 19.80
N ARG A 559 -16.87 0.25 19.30
CA ARG A 559 -15.52 -0.20 19.66
C ARG A 559 -14.42 0.39 18.74
N GLY A 560 -14.79 1.27 17.81
CA GLY A 560 -13.92 2.00 16.91
C GLY A 560 -13.82 1.39 15.50
N LYS A 561 -12.85 1.85 14.71
CA LYS A 561 -12.67 1.43 13.31
C LYS A 561 -12.46 -0.08 13.18
N ILE A 562 -13.11 -0.70 12.19
CA ILE A 562 -12.88 -2.10 11.82
C ILE A 562 -11.48 -2.20 11.20
N THR A 563 -10.66 -3.10 11.73
CA THR A 563 -9.26 -3.28 11.32
C THR A 563 -8.92 -4.76 11.17
N SER A 564 -7.83 -5.06 10.47
CA SER A 564 -7.34 -6.43 10.31
C SER A 564 -7.16 -7.19 11.64
N HIS A 565 -6.79 -6.50 12.69
CA HIS A 565 -6.60 -7.14 14.01
C HIS A 565 -7.94 -7.51 14.68
N ARG A 566 -9.03 -6.80 14.37
CA ARG A 566 -10.35 -7.12 14.92
C ARG A 566 -10.92 -8.42 14.38
N ALA A 567 -10.67 -8.75 13.09
CA ALA A 567 -11.04 -10.05 12.53
C ALA A 567 -10.44 -11.21 13.37
N ARG A 568 -9.15 -11.12 13.69
CA ARG A 568 -8.49 -12.14 14.50
C ARG A 568 -9.10 -12.27 15.90
N ALA A 569 -9.47 -11.15 16.53
CA ALA A 569 -10.15 -11.16 17.82
C ALA A 569 -11.56 -11.74 17.72
N THR A 570 -12.29 -11.44 16.65
CA THR A 570 -13.63 -11.97 16.39
C THR A 570 -13.59 -13.49 16.21
N ILE A 571 -12.71 -13.98 15.32
CA ILE A 571 -12.55 -15.41 15.06
C ILE A 571 -12.13 -16.16 16.33
N ALA A 572 -11.16 -15.63 17.08
CA ALA A 572 -10.72 -16.23 18.33
C ALA A 572 -11.84 -16.34 19.36
N SER A 573 -12.65 -15.27 19.48
CA SER A 573 -13.80 -15.27 20.39
C SER A 573 -14.89 -16.25 19.95
N GLN A 574 -15.13 -16.37 18.64
CA GLN A 574 -16.09 -17.32 18.10
C GLN A 574 -15.65 -18.78 18.30
N LEU A 575 -14.36 -19.08 18.09
CA LEU A 575 -13.80 -20.41 18.34
C LEU A 575 -13.84 -20.80 19.82
N TYR A 576 -13.58 -19.83 20.71
CA TYR A 576 -13.63 -20.04 22.15
C TYR A 576 -15.06 -20.25 22.65
N ASN A 577 -16.06 -19.59 22.05
CA ASN A 577 -17.47 -19.66 22.44
C ASN A 577 -18.30 -20.59 21.54
N ALA A 578 -17.68 -21.42 20.72
CA ALA A 578 -18.37 -22.38 19.87
C ALA A 578 -19.07 -23.48 20.72
N ARG A 579 -20.00 -24.21 20.12
CA ARG A 579 -20.69 -25.33 20.80
C ARG A 579 -19.73 -26.35 21.39
N GLU A 580 -18.70 -26.69 20.62
CA GLU A 580 -17.55 -27.46 21.08
C GLU A 580 -16.33 -26.53 21.02
N PRO A 581 -16.02 -25.82 22.11
CA PRO A 581 -14.99 -24.80 22.10
C PRO A 581 -13.59 -25.44 21.99
N LEU A 582 -12.71 -24.75 21.27
CA LEU A 582 -11.28 -25.07 21.37
C LEU A 582 -10.78 -24.75 22.78
N ASP A 583 -9.95 -25.61 23.32
CA ASP A 583 -9.25 -25.25 24.54
C ASP A 583 -8.25 -24.11 24.29
N ILE A 584 -7.83 -23.45 25.37
CA ILE A 584 -7.00 -22.25 25.26
C ILE A 584 -5.63 -22.54 24.62
N PHE A 585 -5.12 -23.77 24.73
CA PHE A 585 -3.84 -24.18 24.15
C PHE A 585 -3.99 -24.50 22.67
N GLU A 586 -5.07 -25.14 22.28
CA GLU A 586 -5.41 -25.38 20.89
C GLU A 586 -5.63 -24.06 20.15
N LEU A 587 -6.39 -23.15 20.75
CA LEU A 587 -6.62 -21.81 20.20
C LEU A 587 -5.32 -21.01 20.11
N GLN A 588 -4.46 -21.09 21.12
CA GLN A 588 -3.16 -20.43 21.13
C GLN A 588 -2.25 -20.96 20.02
N LYS A 589 -2.18 -22.27 19.85
CA LYS A 589 -1.44 -22.93 18.78
C LYS A 589 -1.98 -22.52 17.42
N TRP A 590 -3.31 -22.54 17.26
CA TRP A 590 -3.97 -22.17 16.01
C TRP A 590 -3.73 -20.69 15.63
N LEU A 591 -3.68 -19.82 16.63
CA LEU A 591 -3.36 -18.39 16.41
C LEU A 591 -1.86 -18.13 16.24
N GLY A 592 -0.97 -19.05 16.57
CA GLY A 592 0.48 -18.83 16.57
C GLY A 592 0.87 -17.75 17.59
N HIS A 593 0.42 -17.90 18.84
CA HIS A 593 0.85 -17.06 19.95
C HIS A 593 2.04 -17.70 20.65
N SER A 594 3.12 -16.92 20.89
CA SER A 594 4.18 -17.34 21.79
C SER A 594 3.62 -17.46 23.20
N SER A 595 3.87 -18.61 23.83
CA SER A 595 3.42 -18.87 25.17
C SER A 595 4.14 -18.01 26.21
N PRO A 596 3.44 -17.56 27.26
CA PRO A 596 4.07 -17.30 28.56
C PRO A 596 4.73 -18.57 29.11
N GLU A 597 5.68 -18.43 29.98
CA GLU A 597 6.51 -19.53 30.57
C GLU A 597 5.73 -20.76 31.04
N SER A 598 4.44 -20.62 31.31
CA SER A 598 3.55 -21.69 31.79
C SER A 598 3.28 -22.83 30.80
N THR A 599 3.57 -22.66 29.51
CA THR A 599 3.26 -23.68 28.48
C THR A 599 4.42 -24.65 28.20
N ARG A 600 5.54 -24.50 28.84
CA ARG A 600 6.69 -25.44 28.72
C ARG A 600 6.37 -26.91 29.00
N HIS A 601 5.20 -27.21 29.57
CA HIS A 601 4.81 -28.55 29.99
C HIS A 601 3.67 -29.17 29.17
N TYR A 602 3.23 -28.55 28.05
CA TYR A 602 2.08 -29.07 27.29
C TYR A 602 2.50 -29.91 26.10
N VAL A 603 1.66 -30.93 25.82
CA VAL A 603 1.83 -31.87 24.72
C VAL A 603 1.79 -31.14 23.41
N GLU A 604 2.65 -31.51 22.46
CA GLU A 604 2.65 -31.00 21.12
C GLU A 604 1.33 -31.33 20.43
N ILE A 605 0.54 -30.30 20.08
CA ILE A 605 -0.72 -30.45 19.36
C ILE A 605 -0.40 -30.51 17.88
N THR A 606 -0.67 -31.66 17.26
CA THR A 606 -0.47 -31.86 15.83
C THR A 606 -1.50 -31.05 15.02
N PRO A 607 -1.17 -30.59 13.81
CA PRO A 607 -2.14 -29.92 12.92
C PRO A 607 -3.41 -30.76 12.67
N THR A 608 -3.28 -32.06 12.53
CA THR A 608 -4.41 -33.00 12.32
C THR A 608 -5.38 -33.03 13.53
N ARG A 609 -4.84 -33.09 14.76
CA ARG A 609 -5.65 -33.03 15.98
C ARG A 609 -6.34 -31.67 16.11
N LEU A 610 -5.64 -30.59 15.80
CA LEU A 610 -6.20 -29.24 15.81
C LEU A 610 -7.31 -29.09 14.74
N ALA A 611 -7.13 -29.69 13.56
CA ALA A 611 -8.17 -29.75 12.54
C ALA A 611 -9.42 -30.49 13.03
N GLY A 612 -9.26 -31.63 13.71
CA GLY A 612 -10.37 -32.36 14.30
C GLY A 612 -11.13 -31.55 15.36
N SER A 613 -10.41 -30.81 16.21
CA SER A 613 -11.02 -29.93 17.22
C SER A 613 -11.79 -28.76 16.56
N LEU A 614 -11.26 -28.18 15.48
CA LEU A 614 -11.93 -27.12 14.72
C LEU A 614 -13.20 -27.63 14.04
N ASP A 615 -13.19 -28.84 13.50
CA ASP A 615 -14.38 -29.44 12.88
C ASP A 615 -15.44 -29.76 13.94
N LYS A 616 -15.04 -30.33 15.09
CA LYS A 616 -15.93 -30.52 16.25
C LYS A 616 -16.54 -29.21 16.76
N ALA A 617 -15.77 -28.12 16.78
CA ALA A 617 -16.26 -26.79 17.14
C ALA A 617 -17.35 -26.26 16.19
N GLY A 618 -17.52 -26.89 15.03
CA GLY A 618 -18.53 -26.48 14.04
C GLY A 618 -18.29 -25.11 13.41
N TYR A 619 -17.13 -24.47 13.64
CA TYR A 619 -16.83 -23.11 13.19
C TYR A 619 -16.92 -22.94 11.68
N PHE A 620 -16.32 -23.84 10.93
CA PHE A 620 -16.37 -23.79 9.47
C PHE A 620 -17.78 -24.02 8.93
N LYS A 621 -18.52 -24.98 9.52
CA LYS A 621 -19.91 -25.26 9.18
C LYS A 621 -20.80 -24.06 9.47
N ARG A 622 -20.60 -23.42 10.65
CA ARG A 622 -21.31 -22.20 11.05
C ARG A 622 -21.09 -21.07 10.05
N ASN A 623 -19.84 -20.77 9.70
CA ASN A 623 -19.53 -19.67 8.79
C ASN A 623 -20.13 -19.89 7.40
N ARG A 624 -20.01 -21.09 6.83
CA ARG A 624 -20.61 -21.41 5.54
C ARG A 624 -22.12 -21.26 5.58
N ARG A 625 -22.74 -21.71 6.67
CA ARG A 625 -24.18 -21.61 6.84
C ARG A 625 -24.66 -20.19 7.01
N MET A 626 -23.95 -19.35 7.77
CA MET A 626 -24.27 -17.93 7.89
C MET A 626 -24.25 -17.22 6.55
N VAL A 627 -23.25 -17.53 5.72
CA VAL A 627 -23.15 -16.96 4.37
C VAL A 627 -24.30 -17.49 3.48
N SER A 628 -24.58 -18.78 3.52
CA SER A 628 -25.70 -19.36 2.74
C SER A 628 -27.04 -18.75 3.12
N VAL A 629 -27.26 -18.49 4.42
CA VAL A 629 -28.49 -17.87 4.93
C VAL A 629 -28.61 -16.42 4.48
N LEU A 630 -27.51 -15.64 4.47
CA LEU A 630 -27.53 -14.27 3.96
C LEU A 630 -27.83 -14.23 2.46
N ILE A 631 -27.25 -15.14 1.69
CA ILE A 631 -27.55 -15.29 0.26
C ILE A 631 -29.03 -15.63 0.07
N ASP A 632 -29.57 -16.56 0.86
CA ASP A 632 -30.97 -16.95 0.79
C ASP A 632 -31.93 -15.82 1.18
N GLN A 633 -31.56 -14.97 2.16
CA GLN A 633 -32.36 -13.80 2.55
C GLN A 633 -32.41 -12.74 1.45
N ASP A 634 -31.26 -12.49 0.80
CA ASP A 634 -31.19 -11.54 -0.31
C ASP A 634 -31.95 -12.09 -1.54
N ALA A 635 -31.80 -13.38 -1.84
CA ALA A 635 -32.54 -14.04 -2.92
C ALA A 635 -34.06 -14.09 -2.68
N ILE A 636 -34.49 -14.23 -1.43
CA ILE A 636 -35.90 -14.16 -1.03
C ILE A 636 -36.44 -12.74 -1.16
N ALA A 637 -35.66 -11.73 -0.75
CA ALA A 637 -36.01 -10.32 -0.85
C ALA A 637 -36.09 -9.85 -2.32
N GLU A 638 -35.26 -10.40 -3.18
CA GLU A 638 -35.23 -10.11 -4.62
C GLU A 638 -36.22 -10.96 -5.46
N GLY A 639 -36.97 -11.88 -4.84
CA GLY A 639 -37.90 -12.75 -5.52
C GLY A 639 -37.26 -13.87 -6.36
N LEU A 640 -35.97 -14.15 -6.17
CA LEU A 640 -35.15 -15.08 -6.97
C LEU A 640 -35.11 -16.51 -6.41
N VAL A 641 -36.18 -16.99 -5.80
CA VAL A 641 -36.23 -18.38 -5.24
C VAL A 641 -36.48 -19.40 -6.34
N GLU A 642 -35.54 -19.66 -7.23
CA GLU A 642 -35.61 -20.78 -8.19
C GLU A 642 -34.39 -21.70 -8.22
N SER A 643 -33.40 -21.56 -7.38
CA SER A 643 -32.23 -22.45 -7.42
C SER A 643 -32.26 -23.55 -6.33
N GLY A 644 -33.26 -24.41 -6.26
CA GLY A 644 -33.23 -25.79 -5.78
C GLY A 644 -32.40 -26.24 -4.57
N LYS A 645 -31.76 -25.38 -3.83
CA LYS A 645 -31.02 -25.70 -2.59
C LYS A 645 -31.89 -25.37 -1.38
N PRO A 646 -32.14 -26.31 -0.46
CA PRO A 646 -33.01 -26.06 0.69
C PRO A 646 -32.38 -25.06 1.64
N CYS A 647 -33.08 -23.91 1.88
CA CYS A 647 -32.77 -23.00 2.98
C CYS A 647 -32.81 -23.79 4.30
N ARG A 648 -31.75 -23.71 5.07
CA ARG A 648 -31.72 -24.30 6.40
C ARG A 648 -32.15 -23.27 7.44
N TYR A 649 -33.36 -23.34 7.87
CA TYR A 649 -33.95 -22.50 8.91
C TYR A 649 -34.75 -23.33 9.89
N TYR A 650 -34.94 -22.84 11.09
CA TYR A 650 -35.83 -23.44 12.09
C TYR A 650 -37.14 -22.68 12.12
N ASP A 651 -38.24 -23.39 11.93
CA ASP A 651 -39.57 -22.82 12.10
C ASP A 651 -39.89 -22.67 13.59
N LEU A 652 -40.09 -21.44 14.04
CA LEU A 652 -40.45 -21.10 15.41
C LEU A 652 -41.93 -20.79 15.61
N GLY A 653 -42.78 -21.20 14.64
CA GLY A 653 -44.19 -20.91 14.65
C GLY A 653 -44.54 -19.54 14.08
N HIS A 654 -44.08 -18.47 14.67
CA HIS A 654 -44.33 -17.07 14.26
C HIS A 654 -43.32 -16.51 13.27
N GLY A 655 -42.19 -17.19 13.07
CA GLY A 655 -41.12 -16.79 12.18
C GLY A 655 -40.10 -17.90 12.03
N PHE A 656 -39.05 -17.60 11.26
CA PHE A 656 -37.97 -18.52 10.98
C PHE A 656 -36.71 -18.06 11.65
N CYS A 657 -35.98 -18.98 12.31
CA CYS A 657 -34.65 -18.72 12.87
C CYS A 657 -33.59 -19.26 11.93
N THR A 658 -32.68 -18.40 11.54
CA THR A 658 -31.55 -18.75 10.69
C THR A 658 -30.25 -18.97 11.49
N TYR A 659 -30.35 -18.99 12.82
CA TYR A 659 -29.21 -19.21 13.71
C TYR A 659 -28.92 -20.70 13.88
N ASP A 660 -27.66 -21.09 13.71
CA ASP A 660 -27.25 -22.51 13.67
C ASP A 660 -27.18 -23.18 15.05
N PHE A 661 -26.92 -22.42 16.09
CA PHE A 661 -26.79 -22.94 17.46
C PHE A 661 -28.06 -22.67 18.30
N PHE A 662 -29.20 -23.14 17.80
CA PHE A 662 -30.49 -22.88 18.43
C PHE A 662 -30.55 -23.31 19.89
N GLU A 663 -29.98 -24.47 20.26
CA GLU A 663 -29.94 -24.96 21.64
C GLU A 663 -29.10 -24.10 22.60
N GLN A 664 -28.17 -23.31 22.07
CA GLN A 664 -27.29 -22.40 22.82
C GLN A 664 -27.47 -20.94 22.38
N CYS A 665 -28.67 -20.60 21.90
CA CYS A 665 -28.97 -19.27 21.42
C CYS A 665 -28.62 -18.21 22.49
N PRO A 666 -27.73 -17.26 22.20
CA PRO A 666 -27.32 -16.23 23.16
C PRO A 666 -28.44 -15.25 23.48
N HIS A 667 -29.48 -15.21 22.68
CA HIS A 667 -30.63 -14.32 22.83
C HIS A 667 -31.73 -14.88 23.72
N ARG A 668 -31.55 -16.06 24.31
CA ARG A 668 -32.50 -16.70 25.25
C ARG A 668 -33.96 -16.57 24.81
N MET A 669 -34.27 -16.88 23.56
CA MET A 669 -35.62 -16.78 22.96
C MET A 669 -36.14 -15.34 22.74
N ALA A 670 -35.37 -14.30 22.96
CA ALA A 670 -35.75 -12.92 22.60
C ALA A 670 -35.73 -12.68 21.08
N CYS A 671 -36.46 -13.51 20.35
CA CYS A 671 -36.42 -13.55 18.88
C CYS A 671 -36.85 -12.24 18.23
N ALA A 672 -37.74 -11.49 18.84
CA ALA A 672 -38.18 -10.20 18.32
C ALA A 672 -37.03 -9.16 18.16
N LYS A 673 -35.97 -9.29 18.97
CA LYS A 673 -34.79 -8.42 18.94
C LYS A 673 -33.62 -9.03 18.17
N CYS A 674 -33.76 -10.25 17.62
CA CYS A 674 -32.70 -11.00 17.02
C CYS A 674 -32.57 -10.70 15.51
N SER A 675 -31.34 -10.43 15.04
CA SER A 675 -31.05 -10.22 13.62
C SER A 675 -31.22 -11.47 12.76
N PHE A 676 -31.16 -12.67 13.36
CA PHE A 676 -31.36 -13.96 12.70
C PHE A 676 -32.81 -14.40 12.62
N TYR A 677 -33.74 -13.59 13.14
CA TYR A 677 -35.15 -13.92 13.13
C TYR A 677 -35.87 -13.25 11.97
N MET A 678 -36.58 -14.06 11.18
CA MET A 678 -37.41 -13.62 10.07
C MET A 678 -38.90 -13.88 10.43
N PRO A 679 -39.73 -12.85 10.52
CA PRO A 679 -41.15 -13.03 10.81
C PRO A 679 -41.89 -13.67 9.63
N LYS A 680 -42.91 -14.48 9.89
CA LYS A 680 -43.85 -14.98 8.88
C LYS A 680 -44.94 -13.95 8.59
N SER A 681 -45.31 -13.78 7.32
CA SER A 681 -46.44 -12.92 6.94
C SER A 681 -47.75 -13.37 7.58
N SER A 682 -47.92 -14.68 7.78
CA SER A 682 -49.09 -15.26 8.49
C SER A 682 -49.19 -14.87 9.96
N SER A 683 -48.13 -14.35 10.56
CA SER A 683 -48.07 -13.93 11.96
C SER A 683 -48.23 -12.40 12.16
N GLU A 684 -48.50 -11.66 11.11
CA GLU A 684 -48.67 -10.18 11.17
C GLU A 684 -49.72 -9.76 12.15
N ALA A 685 -50.91 -10.43 12.12
CA ALA A 685 -52.00 -10.13 13.05
C ALA A 685 -51.62 -10.37 14.52
N GLN A 686 -50.76 -11.34 14.82
CA GLN A 686 -50.24 -11.63 16.16
C GLN A 686 -49.27 -10.57 16.63
N TYR A 687 -48.37 -10.10 15.73
CA TYR A 687 -47.46 -8.99 16.07
C TYR A 687 -48.22 -7.66 16.31
N LEU A 688 -49.26 -7.38 15.50
CA LEU A 688 -50.12 -6.22 15.71
C LEU A 688 -50.89 -6.34 17.04
N GLY A 689 -51.42 -7.53 17.35
CA GLY A 689 -52.07 -7.78 18.65
C GLY A 689 -51.10 -7.65 19.83
N GLY A 690 -49.89 -8.20 19.71
CA GLY A 690 -48.86 -8.06 20.71
C GLY A 690 -48.46 -6.61 20.95
N ARG A 691 -48.32 -5.84 19.89
CA ARG A 691 -48.06 -4.39 19.96
C ARG A 691 -49.20 -3.63 20.71
N GLN A 692 -50.43 -3.93 20.36
CA GLN A 692 -51.58 -3.34 21.03
C GLN A 692 -51.61 -3.67 22.52
N ASN A 693 -51.28 -4.91 22.89
CA ASN A 693 -51.23 -5.32 24.30
C ASN A 693 -50.11 -4.59 25.06
N LEU A 694 -48.93 -4.38 24.47
CA LEU A 694 -47.86 -3.62 25.08
C LEU A 694 -48.21 -2.16 25.24
N LEU A 695 -48.92 -1.54 24.29
CA LEU A 695 -49.44 -0.17 24.40
C LEU A 695 -50.50 -0.05 25.49
N LYS A 696 -51.40 -1.04 25.63
CA LYS A 696 -52.37 -1.09 26.73
C LYS A 696 -51.66 -1.23 28.06
N LEU A 697 -50.63 -2.06 28.18
CA LEU A 697 -49.85 -2.23 29.40
C LEU A 697 -49.28 -0.88 29.87
N MET A 698 -48.77 -0.06 28.97
CA MET A 698 -48.24 1.28 29.27
C MET A 698 -49.31 2.26 29.69
N GLN A 699 -50.57 2.07 29.25
CA GLN A 699 -51.69 2.98 29.56
C GLN A 699 -52.43 2.58 30.83
N GLU A 700 -52.53 1.30 31.15
CA GLU A 700 -53.39 0.76 32.19
C GLU A 700 -52.67 0.44 33.50
N ILE A 701 -51.32 0.26 33.46
CA ILE A 701 -50.50 -0.12 34.63
C ILE A 701 -49.48 0.98 34.92
N PRO A 702 -49.36 1.46 36.16
CA PRO A 702 -48.29 2.36 36.56
C PRO A 702 -46.97 1.61 36.56
N LEU A 703 -46.12 1.90 35.62
CA LEU A 703 -44.80 1.32 35.44
C LEU A 703 -43.74 2.24 36.04
N THR A 704 -42.66 1.67 36.57
CA THR A 704 -41.46 2.43 36.90
C THR A 704 -40.72 2.83 35.62
N ASP A 705 -39.84 3.82 35.72
CA ASP A 705 -39.07 4.32 34.55
C ASP A 705 -38.31 3.23 33.82
N ASP A 706 -37.71 2.25 34.54
CA ASP A 706 -37.02 1.12 33.98
C ASP A 706 -37.95 0.13 33.27
N GLU A 707 -39.14 -0.12 33.81
CA GLU A 707 -40.16 -0.99 33.22
C GLU A 707 -40.80 -0.31 31.98
N GLN A 708 -41.01 0.99 32.02
CA GLN A 708 -41.49 1.74 30.88
C GLN A 708 -40.46 1.68 29.72
N ALA A 709 -39.18 1.93 30.02
CA ALA A 709 -38.13 1.82 29.03
C ALA A 709 -38.02 0.42 28.43
N ALA A 710 -38.21 -0.66 29.22
CA ALA A 710 -38.24 -2.02 28.76
C ALA A 710 -39.42 -2.31 27.79
N VAL A 711 -40.63 -1.83 28.11
CA VAL A 711 -41.83 -1.98 27.27
C VAL A 711 -41.70 -1.18 25.97
N GLU A 712 -41.17 0.04 26.03
CA GLU A 712 -40.87 0.85 24.82
C GLU A 712 -39.89 0.16 23.90
N ASN A 713 -38.84 -0.46 24.46
CA ASN A 713 -37.86 -1.23 23.67
C ASN A 713 -38.48 -2.49 23.05
N ASP A 714 -39.44 -3.13 23.70
CA ASP A 714 -40.18 -4.27 23.14
C ASP A 714 -41.13 -3.82 22.02
N ILE A 715 -41.81 -2.70 22.15
CA ILE A 715 -42.64 -2.09 21.10
C ILE A 715 -41.78 -1.81 19.86
N GLN A 716 -40.63 -1.16 20.05
CA GLN A 716 -39.71 -0.90 18.94
C GLN A 716 -39.22 -2.18 18.24
N ALA A 717 -39.01 -3.26 18.98
CA ALA A 717 -38.63 -4.55 18.41
C ALA A 717 -39.76 -5.14 17.55
N VAL A 718 -41.02 -5.07 18.03
CA VAL A 718 -42.17 -5.53 17.27
C VAL A 718 -42.41 -4.66 16.02
N ASP A 719 -42.25 -3.33 16.12
CA ASP A 719 -42.35 -2.43 14.97
C ASP A 719 -41.31 -2.73 13.90
N LYS A 720 -40.08 -3.07 14.29
CA LYS A 720 -39.04 -3.56 13.36
C LYS A 720 -39.42 -4.86 12.65
N LEU A 721 -40.08 -5.80 13.35
CA LEU A 721 -40.57 -7.03 12.74
C LEU A 721 -41.72 -6.74 11.76
N LEU A 722 -42.64 -5.87 12.08
CA LEU A 722 -43.73 -5.48 11.19
C LEU A 722 -43.22 -4.78 9.93
N ASN A 723 -42.22 -3.93 10.07
CA ASN A 723 -41.56 -3.28 8.92
C ASN A 723 -40.79 -4.28 8.02
N LYS A 724 -40.25 -5.37 8.59
CA LYS A 724 -39.65 -6.45 7.81
C LYS A 724 -40.69 -7.25 7.00
N LEU A 725 -41.95 -7.29 7.45
CA LEU A 725 -43.02 -8.01 6.75
C LEU A 725 -43.49 -7.32 5.48
N THR A 726 -43.34 -6.01 5.37
CA THR A 726 -43.81 -5.22 4.22
C THR A 726 -43.02 -5.44 2.93
N GLY A 727 -41.91 -6.19 2.96
CA GLY A 727 -41.03 -6.42 1.82
C GLY A 727 -40.55 -7.84 1.58
N VAL A 728 -40.96 -8.84 2.37
CA VAL A 728 -40.34 -10.19 2.31
C VAL A 728 -41.34 -11.29 1.97
N ALA A 729 -41.08 -12.03 0.87
CA ALA A 729 -41.76 -13.29 0.58
C ALA A 729 -41.31 -14.37 1.60
N THR A 730 -42.25 -14.98 2.33
CA THR A 730 -41.95 -16.04 3.30
C THR A 730 -41.70 -17.38 2.59
N PRO A 731 -40.68 -18.17 3.03
CA PRO A 731 -40.47 -19.52 2.50
C PRO A 731 -41.72 -20.37 2.75
N GLY A 732 -42.29 -20.93 1.71
CA GLY A 732 -43.47 -21.80 1.81
C GLY A 732 -44.76 -21.27 1.20
N ASN A 733 -44.86 -20.02 0.85
CA ASN A 733 -46.04 -19.47 0.19
C ASN A 733 -45.91 -19.61 -1.34
N LYS A 734 -46.08 -20.82 -1.88
CA LYS A 734 -46.38 -20.97 -3.32
C LYS A 734 -47.75 -20.32 -3.52
N ARG A 735 -47.79 -19.12 -4.06
CA ARG A 735 -49.01 -18.62 -4.69
C ARG A 735 -49.39 -19.61 -5.81
N LYS A 736 -50.57 -20.23 -5.69
CA LYS A 736 -51.25 -20.95 -6.77
C LYS A 736 -51.57 -20.00 -7.92
#